data_fd778c3cc011f7caf6e58a5175b55af5
#
_entry.id   fd778c3cc011f7caf6e58a5175b55af5
#
_cell.length_a   1.000
_cell.length_b   1.000
_cell.length_c   1.000
_cell.angle_alpha   90.00
_cell.angle_beta   90.00
_cell.angle_gamma   90.00
#
_symmetry.space_group_name_H-M   'P 1'
#
loop_
_entity.id
_entity.type
_entity.pdbx_description
1 polymer ?
#
loop_
_entity_poly.entity_id
_entity_poly.type
_entity_poly.pdbx_seq_one_letter_code
_entity_poly.pdbx_strand_id
1 'polypeptide(L)'
;MRTLVCVILLALALPLAAQEAATPGLVEFTPPPCHDILFNPGMGLYLQYPPLDAKPDEWFMQIADTAYYRLDWAEVNPEPGKYTFEEYFGPRFDFWVKQCGKRVAFRVMCQSMHSRGQVTPQWAFDQGVPGVPHTALNGKEQTDPVFWDDRYLDVQCEFIRKLGEYLDGKPGLEFVDIGSIGEWGEMHLARWTPQQLAETGYTEAKYVAAYRRVIDAHVQAFPHTRIFLNVGGRNHLTINDYAAIKGVHFRQDGLNPAGASYDCGEWLYKPYARRGVICNFEFHSGYDEMLKKNWDVKTTIEKGLSAPISYLNTNLFGGGSIRQAPAEAQELLRDAARRVGYRFVLASLKHPAQLRLYATQTARLPLFALWRNDGVAPCYGSYALQWSLVGPDGKPVVEQTEYPPTPTTQWWPGEEQPVAAVLRVPAGLPAGDYQLRVAMLDPEAKQTIRLALPGQDADGAYPLVKLTGVASAATNATVHEDGFEQEPVGWNAVEGMNASLSTDGPKSGASCLLVEGATAKSWNYAQTRLKATAVPFGLYRLSAWMLIEQTNDQRRAPFLKLATNAADGKWIANFSTNPYDLKQTGTWQRLERTAELPANAATLDIAIEKGDNSTPIALRLRLDDVKLELLEAP
;
A
#
# COMPACT_ATOMS: atom_id res chain seq x y z
N MET A 1 -15.49 28.22 -31.31
CA MET A 1 -14.53 27.16 -31.63
C MET A 1 -13.19 27.52 -30.97
N ARG A 2 -12.88 26.93 -29.84
CA ARG A 2 -11.56 26.97 -29.20
C ARG A 2 -11.16 25.52 -28.98
N THR A 3 -10.20 25.06 -29.76
CA THR A 3 -9.67 23.70 -29.71
C THR A 3 -8.77 23.56 -28.50
N LEU A 4 -9.17 22.72 -27.54
CA LEU A 4 -8.38 22.33 -26.39
C LEU A 4 -7.45 21.18 -26.81
N VAL A 5 -6.16 21.43 -26.91
CA VAL A 5 -5.14 20.41 -27.17
C VAL A 5 -4.79 19.79 -25.82
N CYS A 6 -5.28 18.58 -25.56
CA CYS A 6 -4.80 17.74 -24.46
C CYS A 6 -3.46 17.14 -24.86
N VAL A 7 -2.38 17.60 -24.21
CA VAL A 7 -1.07 16.93 -24.25
C VAL A 7 -1.12 15.77 -23.28
N ILE A 8 -1.24 14.54 -23.80
CA ILE A 8 -1.08 13.31 -23.04
C ILE A 8 0.43 13.08 -22.88
N LEU A 9 0.95 13.32 -21.69
CA LEU A 9 2.27 12.85 -21.28
C LEU A 9 2.21 11.34 -21.06
N LEU A 10 2.60 10.56 -22.08
CA LEU A 10 2.94 9.16 -21.92
C LEU A 10 4.25 9.07 -21.14
N ALA A 11 4.16 8.81 -19.84
CA ALA A 11 5.29 8.32 -19.07
C ALA A 11 5.58 6.88 -19.52
N LEU A 12 6.54 6.71 -20.43
CA LEU A 12 7.14 5.41 -20.75
C LEU A 12 7.90 4.95 -19.49
N ALA A 13 7.27 4.10 -18.69
CA ALA A 13 7.94 3.28 -17.71
C ALA A 13 8.76 2.23 -18.47
N LEU A 14 10.02 2.55 -18.74
CA LEU A 14 11.00 1.54 -19.16
C LEU A 14 11.22 0.62 -17.96
N PRO A 15 11.16 -0.72 -18.12
CA PRO A 15 11.57 -1.62 -17.06
C PRO A 15 13.07 -1.39 -16.83
N LEU A 16 13.42 -0.90 -15.62
CA LEU A 16 14.78 -0.88 -15.13
C LEU A 16 15.19 -2.34 -14.84
N ALA A 17 15.57 -3.07 -15.88
CA ALA A 17 16.46 -4.19 -15.73
C ALA A 17 17.84 -3.60 -15.37
N ALA A 18 18.01 -3.27 -14.09
CA ALA A 18 19.31 -2.91 -13.55
C ALA A 18 20.18 -4.16 -13.64
N GLN A 19 21.05 -4.19 -14.63
CA GLN A 19 22.14 -5.13 -14.70
C GLN A 19 23.00 -4.90 -13.45
N GLU A 20 22.94 -5.85 -12.51
CA GLU A 20 23.63 -5.81 -11.22
C GLU A 20 25.14 -5.72 -11.43
N ALA A 21 25.69 -4.53 -11.36
CA ALA A 21 27.08 -4.37 -10.99
C ALA A 21 27.17 -4.74 -9.50
N ALA A 22 27.80 -5.87 -9.17
CA ALA A 22 28.00 -6.30 -7.79
C ALA A 22 28.63 -5.14 -7.00
N THR A 23 27.89 -4.55 -6.08
CA THR A 23 28.42 -3.53 -5.16
C THR A 23 29.41 -4.25 -4.26
N PRO A 24 30.70 -3.93 -4.27
CA PRO A 24 31.68 -4.68 -3.50
C PRO A 24 31.35 -4.65 -2.01
N GLY A 25 31.29 -5.82 -1.36
CA GLY A 25 31.12 -5.94 0.08
C GLY A 25 29.70 -6.15 0.59
N LEU A 26 28.67 -6.25 -0.28
CA LEU A 26 27.33 -6.69 0.12
C LEU A 26 27.21 -8.21 0.07
N VAL A 27 26.50 -8.76 1.03
CA VAL A 27 26.06 -10.16 1.07
C VAL A 27 24.54 -10.20 0.93
N GLU A 28 24.02 -11.31 0.38
CA GLU A 28 22.60 -11.50 0.17
C GLU A 28 22.05 -12.53 1.16
N PHE A 29 20.97 -12.17 1.82
CA PHE A 29 20.17 -13.03 2.69
C PHE A 29 18.84 -13.32 2.02
N THR A 30 18.47 -14.59 1.92
CA THR A 30 17.16 -15.05 1.48
C THR A 30 16.44 -15.69 2.67
N PRO A 31 15.32 -15.14 3.13
CA PRO A 31 14.55 -15.74 4.22
C PRO A 31 14.04 -17.14 3.85
N PRO A 32 13.94 -18.06 4.81
CA PRO A 32 13.32 -19.35 4.56
C PRO A 32 11.82 -19.17 4.25
N PRO A 33 11.20 -20.07 3.47
CA PRO A 33 9.78 -20.03 3.16
C PRO A 33 8.93 -20.06 4.43
N CYS A 34 7.88 -19.23 4.46
CA CYS A 34 6.87 -19.22 5.51
C CYS A 34 5.53 -19.70 4.95
N HIS A 35 4.91 -20.68 5.60
CA HIS A 35 3.63 -21.28 5.21
C HIS A 35 2.49 -20.92 6.17
N ASP A 36 2.70 -19.97 7.08
CA ASP A 36 1.68 -19.54 8.03
C ASP A 36 0.51 -18.86 7.32
N ILE A 37 -0.68 -19.02 7.87
CA ILE A 37 -1.86 -18.24 7.48
C ILE A 37 -1.71 -16.86 8.12
N LEU A 38 -1.79 -15.82 7.31
CA LEU A 38 -1.62 -14.44 7.76
C LEU A 38 -2.99 -13.80 8.01
N PHE A 39 -3.24 -13.39 9.24
CA PHE A 39 -4.43 -12.64 9.62
C PHE A 39 -4.12 -11.15 9.59
N ASN A 40 -4.43 -10.52 8.48
CA ASN A 40 -4.18 -9.10 8.23
C ASN A 40 -5.49 -8.33 8.00
N PRO A 41 -5.52 -7.00 8.18
CA PRO A 41 -6.70 -6.20 7.89
C PRO A 41 -7.12 -6.31 6.41
N GLY A 42 -8.42 -6.39 6.18
CA GLY A 42 -8.96 -6.34 4.82
C GLY A 42 -8.80 -7.60 3.99
N MET A 43 -8.55 -8.76 4.61
CA MET A 43 -8.37 -10.04 3.89
C MET A 43 -8.68 -11.26 4.74
N GLY A 44 -8.82 -12.40 4.10
CA GLY A 44 -8.85 -13.71 4.73
C GLY A 44 -10.11 -14.52 4.44
N LEU A 45 -10.19 -15.71 5.01
CA LEU A 45 -11.44 -16.46 5.04
C LEU A 45 -12.34 -15.92 6.15
N TYR A 46 -13.65 -15.97 5.93
CA TYR A 46 -14.63 -15.67 6.95
C TYR A 46 -15.67 -16.79 7.10
N LEU A 47 -16.00 -17.09 8.36
CA LEU A 47 -16.84 -18.21 8.74
C LEU A 47 -18.32 -17.87 8.58
N GLN A 48 -19.09 -18.72 7.92
CA GLN A 48 -20.54 -18.57 7.75
C GLN A 48 -21.30 -19.14 8.94
N TYR A 49 -21.99 -18.30 9.71
CA TYR A 49 -22.75 -18.67 10.91
C TYR A 49 -21.98 -19.55 11.91
N PRO A 50 -20.74 -19.24 12.28
CA PRO A 50 -20.01 -20.11 13.16
C PRO A 50 -20.65 -20.16 14.55
N PRO A 51 -20.52 -21.32 15.26
CA PRO A 51 -21.12 -21.51 16.58
C PRO A 51 -20.47 -20.63 17.65
N LEU A 52 -21.28 -20.09 18.59
CA LEU A 52 -20.82 -19.25 19.70
C LEU A 52 -20.19 -20.02 20.87
N ASP A 53 -19.86 -21.31 20.66
CA ASP A 53 -19.17 -22.18 21.59
C ASP A 53 -17.91 -22.81 20.98
N ALA A 54 -17.39 -22.19 19.89
CA ALA A 54 -16.20 -22.66 19.21
C ALA A 54 -14.97 -22.60 20.13
N LYS A 55 -14.13 -23.66 20.08
CA LYS A 55 -12.92 -23.74 20.89
C LYS A 55 -11.70 -23.31 20.11
N PRO A 56 -10.67 -22.71 20.74
CA PRO A 56 -9.48 -22.21 20.06
C PRO A 56 -8.71 -23.27 19.25
N ASP A 57 -8.77 -24.53 19.64
CA ASP A 57 -8.10 -25.66 18.99
C ASP A 57 -8.89 -26.25 17.82
N GLU A 58 -10.12 -25.83 17.57
CA GLU A 58 -10.90 -26.30 16.41
C GLU A 58 -10.25 -25.80 15.11
N TRP A 59 -10.16 -26.66 14.12
CA TRP A 59 -9.43 -26.43 12.88
C TRP A 59 -9.83 -25.13 12.15
N PHE A 60 -11.13 -24.78 12.14
CA PHE A 60 -11.63 -23.59 11.46
C PHE A 60 -11.26 -22.28 12.19
N MET A 61 -10.98 -22.37 13.50
CA MET A 61 -10.46 -21.23 14.27
C MET A 61 -9.05 -20.84 13.83
N GLN A 62 -8.33 -21.75 13.19
CA GLN A 62 -6.95 -21.52 12.73
C GLN A 62 -6.87 -21.01 11.29
N ILE A 63 -7.96 -21.00 10.53
CA ILE A 63 -7.95 -20.60 9.11
C ILE A 63 -8.70 -19.31 8.81
N ALA A 64 -9.49 -18.81 9.75
CA ALA A 64 -10.27 -17.58 9.59
C ALA A 64 -10.25 -16.77 10.88
N ASP A 65 -10.33 -15.47 10.74
CA ASP A 65 -10.36 -14.54 11.88
C ASP A 65 -11.63 -13.68 11.91
N THR A 66 -12.56 -13.89 10.99
CA THR A 66 -13.83 -13.16 10.91
C THR A 66 -15.02 -14.15 10.96
N ALA A 67 -15.97 -13.88 11.84
CA ALA A 67 -17.24 -14.59 11.95
C ALA A 67 -18.35 -13.76 11.28
N TYR A 68 -19.08 -14.37 10.35
CA TYR A 68 -20.09 -13.69 9.56
C TYR A 68 -21.48 -14.22 9.84
N TYR A 69 -22.43 -13.29 10.05
CA TYR A 69 -23.83 -13.60 10.33
C TYR A 69 -24.76 -12.79 9.45
N ARG A 70 -25.78 -13.44 8.92
CA ARG A 70 -26.94 -12.81 8.28
C ARG A 70 -28.11 -12.90 9.24
N LEU A 71 -28.97 -11.89 9.24
CA LEU A 71 -30.17 -11.86 10.07
C LEU A 71 -31.30 -11.16 9.34
N ASP A 72 -32.53 -11.45 9.74
CA ASP A 72 -33.69 -10.79 9.23
C ASP A 72 -33.89 -9.43 9.90
N TRP A 73 -34.29 -8.41 9.16
CA TRP A 73 -34.56 -7.07 9.72
C TRP A 73 -35.56 -7.14 10.87
N ALA A 74 -36.62 -7.96 10.75
CA ALA A 74 -37.64 -8.13 11.78
C ALA A 74 -37.07 -8.63 13.14
N GLU A 75 -35.91 -9.34 13.14
CA GLU A 75 -35.29 -9.85 14.38
C GLU A 75 -34.70 -8.72 15.24
N VAL A 76 -34.25 -7.62 14.61
CA VAL A 76 -33.55 -6.54 15.31
C VAL A 76 -34.34 -5.22 15.34
N ASN A 77 -35.49 -5.18 14.67
CA ASN A 77 -36.42 -4.05 14.71
C ASN A 77 -37.88 -4.56 14.71
N PRO A 78 -38.32 -5.28 15.75
CA PRO A 78 -39.62 -5.95 15.78
C PRO A 78 -40.81 -5.01 15.83
N GLU A 79 -40.65 -3.79 16.32
CA GLU A 79 -41.68 -2.76 16.45
C GLU A 79 -41.15 -1.39 15.97
N PRO A 80 -41.99 -0.45 15.55
CA PRO A 80 -41.57 0.90 15.16
C PRO A 80 -40.72 1.57 16.25
N GLY A 81 -39.49 1.98 15.90
CA GLY A 81 -38.58 2.67 16.82
C GLY A 81 -37.97 1.81 17.92
N LYS A 82 -38.27 0.52 17.99
CA LYS A 82 -37.69 -0.42 18.93
C LYS A 82 -36.60 -1.25 18.26
N TYR A 83 -35.37 -1.10 18.73
CA TYR A 83 -34.19 -1.79 18.20
C TYR A 83 -33.62 -2.72 19.26
N THR A 84 -33.49 -4.00 18.91
CA THR A 84 -32.93 -5.08 19.77
C THR A 84 -31.50 -5.42 19.34
N PHE A 85 -30.71 -4.38 19.02
CA PHE A 85 -29.35 -4.55 18.51
C PHE A 85 -28.42 -5.23 19.51
N GLU A 86 -28.47 -4.83 20.79
CA GLU A 86 -27.61 -5.40 21.82
C GLU A 86 -27.90 -6.88 22.06
N GLU A 87 -29.17 -7.28 22.03
CA GLU A 87 -29.58 -8.66 22.22
C GLU A 87 -29.06 -9.58 21.09
N TYR A 88 -28.97 -9.06 19.86
CA TYR A 88 -28.49 -9.84 18.73
C TYR A 88 -26.97 -9.74 18.58
N PHE A 89 -26.42 -8.55 18.52
CA PHE A 89 -25.00 -8.33 18.20
C PHE A 89 -24.09 -8.52 19.41
N GLY A 90 -24.55 -8.12 20.61
CA GLY A 90 -23.75 -8.18 21.85
C GLY A 90 -23.11 -9.52 22.11
N PRO A 91 -23.85 -10.65 22.13
CA PRO A 91 -23.26 -11.98 22.36
C PRO A 91 -22.20 -12.37 21.31
N ARG A 92 -22.34 -11.90 20.05
CA ARG A 92 -21.38 -12.18 18.98
C ARG A 92 -20.09 -11.39 19.13
N PHE A 93 -20.19 -10.12 19.53
CA PHE A 93 -19.02 -9.31 19.89
C PHE A 93 -18.33 -9.85 21.14
N ASP A 94 -19.09 -10.23 22.17
CA ASP A 94 -18.52 -10.78 23.40
C ASP A 94 -17.74 -12.06 23.14
N PHE A 95 -18.32 -12.98 22.37
CA PHE A 95 -17.65 -14.23 22.06
C PHE A 95 -16.49 -14.04 21.08
N TRP A 96 -16.75 -13.52 19.88
CA TRP A 96 -15.75 -13.49 18.81
C TRP A 96 -14.66 -12.45 19.04
N VAL A 97 -15.04 -11.25 19.48
CA VAL A 97 -14.07 -10.16 19.61
C VAL A 97 -13.39 -10.20 20.98
N LYS A 98 -14.16 -10.21 22.08
CA LYS A 98 -13.57 -10.08 23.41
C LYS A 98 -12.95 -11.40 23.91
N GLN A 99 -13.57 -12.57 23.65
CA GLN A 99 -13.05 -13.87 24.13
C GLN A 99 -12.08 -14.50 23.16
N CYS A 100 -12.38 -14.49 21.84
CA CYS A 100 -11.58 -15.18 20.83
C CYS A 100 -10.54 -14.27 20.16
N GLY A 101 -10.58 -12.94 20.34
CA GLY A 101 -9.67 -11.99 19.68
C GLY A 101 -9.83 -11.95 18.15
N LYS A 102 -11.02 -12.31 17.66
CA LYS A 102 -11.36 -12.35 16.23
C LYS A 102 -12.24 -11.16 15.85
N ARG A 103 -12.75 -11.16 14.63
CA ARG A 103 -13.60 -10.10 14.08
C ARG A 103 -14.99 -10.64 13.76
N VAL A 104 -15.95 -9.73 13.58
CA VAL A 104 -17.31 -10.05 13.18
C VAL A 104 -17.72 -9.25 11.95
N ALA A 105 -18.63 -9.81 11.15
CA ALA A 105 -19.24 -9.11 10.02
C ALA A 105 -20.72 -9.50 9.92
N PHE A 106 -21.54 -8.60 9.36
CA PHE A 106 -22.99 -8.78 9.37
C PHE A 106 -23.65 -8.37 8.06
N ARG A 107 -24.79 -9.03 7.77
CA ARG A 107 -25.77 -8.61 6.77
C ARG A 107 -27.17 -8.62 7.38
N VAL A 108 -27.90 -7.52 7.29
CA VAL A 108 -29.32 -7.48 7.61
C VAL A 108 -30.11 -7.59 6.33
N MET A 109 -30.95 -8.64 6.23
CA MET A 109 -31.73 -8.94 5.03
C MET A 109 -33.15 -8.40 5.14
N CYS A 110 -33.74 -8.05 3.98
CA CYS A 110 -35.13 -7.64 3.86
C CYS A 110 -35.99 -8.66 3.14
N GLN A 111 -35.38 -9.65 2.51
CA GLN A 111 -36.04 -10.78 1.84
C GLN A 111 -35.19 -12.05 2.01
N SER A 112 -35.82 -13.18 2.33
CA SER A 112 -35.13 -14.48 2.38
C SER A 112 -36.14 -15.64 2.36
N MET A 113 -36.07 -16.48 1.34
CA MET A 113 -36.92 -17.68 1.25
C MET A 113 -36.58 -18.76 2.30
N HIS A 114 -35.38 -18.66 2.94
CA HIS A 114 -34.95 -19.61 3.97
C HIS A 114 -35.37 -19.20 5.37
N SER A 115 -35.85 -17.98 5.57
CA SER A 115 -36.23 -17.49 6.89
C SER A 115 -37.50 -18.18 7.40
N ARG A 116 -37.54 -18.33 8.72
CA ARG A 116 -38.65 -19.04 9.39
C ARG A 116 -39.90 -18.18 9.59
N GLY A 117 -39.79 -16.89 9.46
CA GLY A 117 -40.82 -15.89 9.68
C GLY A 117 -40.79 -14.77 8.66
N GLN A 118 -41.44 -13.67 8.99
CA GLN A 118 -41.41 -12.44 8.21
C GLN A 118 -40.01 -11.82 8.28
N VAL A 119 -39.42 -11.44 7.14
CA VAL A 119 -38.05 -10.89 7.05
C VAL A 119 -38.05 -9.37 7.21
N THR A 120 -38.84 -8.66 6.40
CA THR A 120 -39.15 -7.25 6.62
C THR A 120 -40.18 -7.16 7.72
N PRO A 121 -40.02 -6.32 8.76
CA PRO A 121 -40.95 -6.26 9.89
C PRO A 121 -42.40 -6.00 9.46
N GLN A 122 -43.36 -6.72 10.05
CA GLN A 122 -44.79 -6.57 9.75
C GLN A 122 -45.28 -5.15 9.90
N TRP A 123 -44.80 -4.43 10.93
CA TRP A 123 -45.19 -3.04 11.18
C TRP A 123 -44.92 -2.09 10.01
N ALA A 124 -43.89 -2.40 9.17
CA ALA A 124 -43.62 -1.57 7.99
C ALA A 124 -44.77 -1.64 6.98
N PHE A 125 -45.33 -2.82 6.76
CA PHE A 125 -46.52 -3.02 5.91
C PHE A 125 -47.76 -2.39 6.54
N ASP A 126 -47.92 -2.52 7.85
CA ASP A 126 -49.05 -1.90 8.60
C ASP A 126 -48.99 -0.38 8.52
N GLN A 127 -47.84 0.21 8.35
CA GLN A 127 -47.61 1.65 8.10
C GLN A 127 -47.69 2.05 6.62
N GLY A 128 -48.07 1.10 5.75
CA GLY A 128 -48.40 1.39 4.36
C GLY A 128 -47.28 1.14 3.36
N VAL A 129 -46.16 0.48 3.75
CA VAL A 129 -45.20 -0.02 2.80
C VAL A 129 -45.89 -1.07 1.90
N PRO A 130 -45.86 -0.93 0.57
CA PRO A 130 -46.49 -1.93 -0.29
C PRO A 130 -45.68 -3.22 -0.30
N GLY A 131 -46.38 -4.34 -0.30
CA GLY A 131 -45.75 -5.66 -0.27
C GLY A 131 -46.38 -6.64 -1.26
N VAL A 132 -45.66 -7.68 -1.58
CA VAL A 132 -46.09 -8.79 -2.44
C VAL A 132 -45.96 -10.08 -1.65
N PRO A 133 -47.06 -10.89 -1.56
CA PRO A 133 -47.04 -12.16 -0.86
C PRO A 133 -46.21 -13.19 -1.62
N HIS A 134 -45.40 -13.95 -0.88
CA HIS A 134 -44.59 -15.08 -1.37
C HIS A 134 -44.60 -16.21 -0.36
N THR A 135 -44.43 -17.43 -0.86
CA THR A 135 -44.31 -18.63 0.00
C THR A 135 -42.83 -18.96 0.22
N ALA A 136 -42.39 -19.01 1.46
CA ALA A 136 -41.04 -19.46 1.82
C ALA A 136 -40.84 -20.95 1.63
N LEU A 137 -39.61 -21.45 1.65
CA LEU A 137 -39.30 -22.86 1.48
C LEU A 137 -39.90 -23.78 2.55
N ASN A 138 -40.19 -23.26 3.72
CA ASN A 138 -40.87 -23.97 4.81
C ASN A 138 -42.40 -23.98 4.68
N GLY A 139 -42.94 -23.45 3.58
CA GLY A 139 -44.38 -23.39 3.29
C GLY A 139 -45.11 -22.23 3.99
N LYS A 140 -44.45 -21.37 4.71
CA LYS A 140 -45.08 -20.18 5.34
C LYS A 140 -45.17 -19.03 4.36
N GLU A 141 -46.29 -18.30 4.47
CA GLU A 141 -46.43 -17.04 3.74
C GLU A 141 -45.54 -15.96 4.34
N GLN A 142 -44.92 -15.19 3.46
CA GLN A 142 -44.12 -14.01 3.74
C GLN A 142 -44.61 -12.86 2.86
N THR A 143 -44.39 -11.62 3.28
CA THR A 143 -44.62 -10.45 2.44
C THR A 143 -43.26 -9.79 2.16
N ASP A 144 -42.89 -9.69 0.89
CA ASP A 144 -41.69 -9.00 0.46
C ASP A 144 -42.03 -7.53 0.12
N PRO A 145 -41.22 -6.57 0.52
CA PRO A 145 -41.47 -5.17 0.25
C PRO A 145 -41.27 -4.83 -1.24
N VAL A 146 -42.01 -3.87 -1.74
CA VAL A 146 -41.72 -3.28 -3.06
C VAL A 146 -40.49 -2.39 -2.92
N PHE A 147 -39.30 -2.93 -3.23
CA PHE A 147 -38.00 -2.32 -2.96
C PHE A 147 -37.79 -0.94 -3.59
N TRP A 148 -38.50 -0.60 -4.64
CA TRP A 148 -38.45 0.69 -5.33
C TRP A 148 -39.57 1.67 -4.93
N ASP A 149 -40.32 1.36 -3.89
CA ASP A 149 -41.32 2.28 -3.32
C ASP A 149 -40.68 3.22 -2.29
N ASP A 150 -40.99 4.51 -2.35
CA ASP A 150 -40.37 5.50 -1.48
C ASP A 150 -40.66 5.27 0.01
N ARG A 151 -41.84 4.74 0.37
CA ARG A 151 -42.19 4.41 1.76
C ARG A 151 -41.29 3.30 2.31
N TYR A 152 -41.00 2.26 1.50
CA TYR A 152 -40.02 1.26 1.88
C TYR A 152 -38.63 1.87 2.07
N LEU A 153 -38.17 2.66 1.11
CA LEU A 153 -36.86 3.27 1.14
C LEU A 153 -36.71 4.25 2.32
N ASP A 154 -37.78 4.99 2.70
CA ASP A 154 -37.78 5.88 3.86
C ASP A 154 -37.52 5.09 5.17
N VAL A 155 -38.31 4.06 5.45
CA VAL A 155 -38.16 3.28 6.68
C VAL A 155 -36.87 2.46 6.70
N GLN A 156 -36.43 1.97 5.54
CA GLN A 156 -35.18 1.23 5.42
C GLN A 156 -33.95 2.14 5.64
N CYS A 157 -33.94 3.34 5.07
CA CYS A 157 -32.83 4.28 5.29
C CYS A 157 -32.74 4.73 6.76
N GLU A 158 -33.91 4.93 7.43
CA GLU A 158 -33.90 5.21 8.87
C GLU A 158 -33.34 4.04 9.68
N PHE A 159 -33.73 2.80 9.35
CA PHE A 159 -33.15 1.60 9.97
C PHE A 159 -31.63 1.53 9.77
N ILE A 160 -31.14 1.74 8.54
CA ILE A 160 -29.69 1.74 8.23
C ILE A 160 -28.96 2.80 9.07
N ARG A 161 -29.53 4.01 9.19
CA ARG A 161 -28.98 5.07 10.03
C ARG A 161 -28.85 4.63 11.50
N LYS A 162 -29.88 4.00 12.05
CA LYS A 162 -29.88 3.48 13.42
C LYS A 162 -28.89 2.32 13.61
N LEU A 163 -28.79 1.45 12.62
CA LEU A 163 -27.82 0.36 12.62
C LEU A 163 -26.37 0.90 12.62
N GLY A 164 -26.09 1.94 11.84
CA GLY A 164 -24.81 2.61 11.82
C GLY A 164 -24.48 3.30 13.15
N GLU A 165 -25.43 4.01 13.77
CA GLU A 165 -25.27 4.60 15.11
C GLU A 165 -24.85 3.56 16.16
N TYR A 166 -25.27 2.32 15.98
CA TYR A 166 -24.94 1.22 16.90
C TYR A 166 -23.64 0.50 16.53
N LEU A 167 -23.36 0.24 15.25
CA LEU A 167 -22.29 -0.63 14.79
C LEU A 167 -21.04 0.09 14.29
N ASP A 168 -21.15 1.26 13.65
CA ASP A 168 -20.03 1.88 12.97
C ASP A 168 -18.85 2.15 13.90
N GLY A 169 -17.67 1.77 13.45
CA GLY A 169 -16.42 1.95 14.22
C GLY A 169 -16.31 1.08 15.49
N LYS A 170 -17.23 0.15 15.76
CA LYS A 170 -17.08 -0.78 16.89
C LYS A 170 -15.82 -1.61 16.71
N PRO A 171 -14.94 -1.68 17.74
CA PRO A 171 -13.76 -2.54 17.68
C PRO A 171 -14.12 -3.99 17.36
N GLY A 172 -13.45 -4.56 16.36
CA GLY A 172 -13.69 -5.91 15.89
C GLY A 172 -14.79 -6.05 14.84
N LEU A 173 -15.50 -4.99 14.47
CA LEU A 173 -16.36 -5.03 13.28
C LEU A 173 -15.50 -4.94 12.02
N GLU A 174 -15.52 -5.99 11.18
CA GLU A 174 -14.70 -6.04 9.97
C GLU A 174 -15.39 -5.39 8.77
N PHE A 175 -16.65 -5.75 8.55
CA PHE A 175 -17.46 -5.16 7.48
C PHE A 175 -18.96 -5.36 7.70
N VAL A 176 -19.76 -4.64 6.93
CA VAL A 176 -21.20 -4.86 6.77
C VAL A 176 -21.54 -5.08 5.30
N ASP A 177 -22.45 -6.01 5.02
CA ASP A 177 -23.00 -6.21 3.67
C ASP A 177 -24.33 -5.45 3.53
N ILE A 178 -24.54 -4.82 2.38
CA ILE A 178 -25.84 -4.27 1.99
C ILE A 178 -26.81 -5.42 1.71
N GLY A 179 -27.82 -5.58 2.56
CA GLY A 179 -28.84 -6.64 2.48
C GLY A 179 -30.25 -6.16 2.13
N SER A 180 -30.40 -4.88 1.75
CA SER A 180 -31.67 -4.18 1.70
C SER A 180 -32.58 -4.53 0.51
N ILE A 181 -32.04 -5.05 -0.60
CA ILE A 181 -32.81 -5.25 -1.85
C ILE A 181 -32.50 -6.62 -2.45
N GLY A 182 -33.55 -7.34 -2.82
CA GLY A 182 -33.47 -8.65 -3.47
C GLY A 182 -33.36 -9.81 -2.50
N GLU A 183 -33.43 -11.02 -3.06
CA GLU A 183 -33.30 -12.26 -2.28
C GLU A 183 -31.95 -12.28 -1.57
N TRP A 184 -31.96 -12.51 -0.26
CA TRP A 184 -30.79 -12.45 0.65
C TRP A 184 -29.97 -11.14 0.59
N GLY A 185 -30.48 -10.10 -0.06
CA GLY A 185 -29.72 -8.88 -0.38
C GLY A 185 -28.72 -9.04 -1.53
N GLU A 186 -28.96 -9.99 -2.45
CA GLU A 186 -28.02 -10.39 -3.50
C GLU A 186 -28.37 -9.84 -4.89
N MET A 187 -29.07 -8.71 -4.95
CA MET A 187 -29.36 -7.96 -6.16
C MET A 187 -30.23 -8.69 -7.20
N HIS A 188 -30.81 -9.85 -6.89
CA HIS A 188 -31.68 -10.55 -7.81
C HIS A 188 -33.13 -10.60 -7.31
N LEU A 189 -34.07 -10.62 -8.26
CA LEU A 189 -35.51 -10.67 -8.02
C LEU A 189 -36.10 -12.01 -8.49
N ALA A 190 -35.40 -13.12 -8.23
CA ALA A 190 -35.76 -14.44 -8.78
C ALA A 190 -37.12 -14.95 -8.31
N ARG A 191 -37.64 -14.50 -7.14
CA ARG A 191 -38.97 -14.84 -6.64
C ARG A 191 -40.11 -14.04 -7.30
N TRP A 192 -39.76 -12.93 -7.95
CA TRP A 192 -40.73 -12.01 -8.52
C TRP A 192 -41.13 -12.43 -9.93
N THR A 193 -42.43 -12.68 -10.13
CA THR A 193 -42.94 -12.97 -11.47
C THR A 193 -42.99 -11.72 -12.32
N PRO A 194 -42.94 -11.82 -13.67
CA PRO A 194 -43.11 -10.68 -14.55
C PRO A 194 -44.39 -9.86 -14.30
N GLN A 195 -45.47 -10.58 -13.89
CA GLN A 195 -46.75 -9.93 -13.53
C GLN A 195 -46.61 -9.08 -12.26
N GLN A 196 -46.02 -9.63 -11.19
CA GLN A 196 -45.78 -8.90 -9.93
C GLN A 196 -44.88 -7.67 -10.15
N LEU A 197 -43.84 -7.81 -10.97
CA LEU A 197 -42.96 -6.68 -11.34
C LEU A 197 -43.77 -5.58 -12.05
N ALA A 198 -44.62 -5.94 -13.01
CA ALA A 198 -45.47 -4.98 -13.72
C ALA A 198 -46.48 -4.30 -12.81
N GLU A 199 -47.21 -5.06 -11.97
CA GLU A 199 -48.19 -4.59 -11.02
C GLU A 199 -47.62 -3.64 -9.96
N THR A 200 -46.37 -3.85 -9.55
CA THR A 200 -45.66 -2.99 -8.60
C THR A 200 -44.92 -1.82 -9.25
N GLY A 201 -45.09 -1.65 -10.56
CA GLY A 201 -44.53 -0.55 -11.33
C GLY A 201 -43.00 -0.58 -11.40
N TYR A 202 -42.40 -1.78 -11.44
CA TYR A 202 -40.96 -1.96 -11.65
C TYR A 202 -40.49 -1.30 -12.94
N THR A 203 -39.41 -0.59 -12.86
CA THR A 203 -38.58 -0.21 -14.01
C THR A 203 -37.10 -0.28 -13.59
N GLU A 204 -36.23 -0.54 -14.54
CA GLU A 204 -34.78 -0.52 -14.31
C GLU A 204 -34.32 0.82 -13.68
N ALA A 205 -34.87 1.93 -14.12
CA ALA A 205 -34.56 3.26 -13.57
C ALA A 205 -34.91 3.39 -12.09
N LYS A 206 -36.10 2.90 -11.68
CA LYS A 206 -36.49 2.87 -10.28
C LYS A 206 -35.64 1.94 -9.44
N TYR A 207 -35.30 0.78 -9.98
CA TYR A 207 -34.44 -0.18 -9.31
C TYR A 207 -33.02 0.39 -9.06
N VAL A 208 -32.42 1.02 -10.08
CA VAL A 208 -31.15 1.72 -9.96
C VAL A 208 -31.24 2.88 -8.95
N ALA A 209 -32.33 3.65 -8.97
CA ALA A 209 -32.54 4.74 -8.01
C ALA A 209 -32.65 4.23 -6.57
N ALA A 210 -33.37 3.11 -6.35
CA ALA A 210 -33.49 2.47 -5.05
C ALA A 210 -32.12 2.03 -4.51
N TYR A 211 -31.30 1.37 -5.34
CA TYR A 211 -29.94 0.99 -4.95
C TYR A 211 -29.07 2.19 -4.62
N ARG A 212 -29.11 3.25 -5.41
CA ARG A 212 -28.34 4.48 -5.12
C ARG A 212 -28.70 5.04 -3.76
N ARG A 213 -30.00 5.09 -3.43
CA ARG A 213 -30.47 5.59 -2.15
C ARG A 213 -30.02 4.73 -0.98
N VAL A 214 -30.08 3.40 -1.11
CA VAL A 214 -29.62 2.45 -0.10
C VAL A 214 -28.09 2.50 0.07
N ILE A 215 -27.34 2.60 -1.04
CA ILE A 215 -25.88 2.75 -1.00
C ILE A 215 -25.50 4.04 -0.27
N ASP A 216 -26.13 5.17 -0.60
CA ASP A 216 -25.85 6.45 0.06
C ASP A 216 -26.18 6.40 1.56
N ALA A 217 -27.28 5.72 1.95
CA ALA A 217 -27.65 5.54 3.35
C ALA A 217 -26.59 4.72 4.11
N HIS A 218 -26.08 3.63 3.53
CA HIS A 218 -25.01 2.84 4.15
C HIS A 218 -23.70 3.63 4.26
N VAL A 219 -23.29 4.33 3.20
CA VAL A 219 -22.05 5.13 3.20
C VAL A 219 -22.12 6.25 4.26
N GLN A 220 -23.29 6.87 4.45
CA GLN A 220 -23.49 7.87 5.51
C GLN A 220 -23.52 7.26 6.91
N ALA A 221 -24.08 6.05 7.06
CA ALA A 221 -24.23 5.39 8.35
C ALA A 221 -22.95 4.70 8.83
N PHE A 222 -22.05 4.32 7.90
CA PHE A 222 -20.85 3.54 8.19
C PHE A 222 -19.57 4.21 7.64
N PRO A 223 -19.22 5.43 8.08
CA PRO A 223 -18.04 6.14 7.59
C PRO A 223 -16.70 5.49 7.99
N HIS A 224 -16.67 4.61 9.01
CA HIS A 224 -15.46 3.98 9.53
C HIS A 224 -15.44 2.45 9.28
N THR A 225 -16.50 1.88 8.74
CA THR A 225 -16.64 0.43 8.52
C THR A 225 -16.70 0.11 7.03
N ARG A 226 -16.00 -0.92 6.58
CA ARG A 226 -16.08 -1.40 5.18
C ARG A 226 -17.50 -1.86 4.85
N ILE A 227 -17.96 -1.49 3.67
CA ILE A 227 -19.29 -1.86 3.17
C ILE A 227 -19.13 -2.72 1.94
N PHE A 228 -19.84 -3.85 1.87
CA PHE A 228 -19.89 -4.70 0.70
C PHE A 228 -21.28 -4.67 0.05
N LEU A 229 -21.30 -4.68 -1.28
CA LEU A 229 -22.48 -4.87 -2.10
C LEU A 229 -22.35 -6.19 -2.86
N ASN A 230 -23.37 -7.04 -2.86
CA ASN A 230 -23.44 -8.14 -3.80
C ASN A 230 -23.62 -7.59 -5.22
N VAL A 231 -22.74 -7.98 -6.15
CA VAL A 231 -22.77 -7.46 -7.53
C VAL A 231 -23.56 -8.40 -8.43
N GLY A 232 -24.57 -7.88 -9.10
CA GLY A 232 -25.51 -8.63 -9.95
C GLY A 232 -25.00 -8.90 -11.37
N GLY A 233 -23.70 -8.85 -11.62
CA GLY A 233 -23.14 -9.10 -12.92
C GLY A 233 -23.28 -7.93 -13.91
N ARG A 234 -23.25 -8.24 -15.22
CA ARG A 234 -23.23 -7.20 -16.28
C ARG A 234 -24.47 -6.33 -16.35
N ASN A 235 -25.62 -6.88 -16.01
CA ASN A 235 -26.89 -6.16 -16.11
C ASN A 235 -27.00 -5.00 -15.11
N HIS A 236 -26.17 -4.97 -14.08
CA HIS A 236 -26.22 -3.98 -13.02
C HIS A 236 -24.95 -3.11 -12.93
N LEU A 237 -24.17 -2.99 -14.02
CA LEU A 237 -22.92 -2.22 -14.04
C LEU A 237 -23.11 -0.76 -13.58
N THR A 238 -24.26 -0.13 -13.88
CA THR A 238 -24.57 1.23 -13.41
C THR A 238 -24.62 1.32 -11.87
N ILE A 239 -25.14 0.29 -11.19
CA ILE A 239 -25.16 0.19 -9.73
C ILE A 239 -23.75 -0.09 -9.22
N ASN A 240 -23.03 -1.02 -9.82
CA ASN A 240 -21.68 -1.38 -9.45
C ASN A 240 -20.72 -0.18 -9.55
N ASP A 241 -20.75 0.57 -10.65
CA ASP A 241 -19.93 1.77 -10.81
C ASP A 241 -20.26 2.83 -9.76
N TYR A 242 -21.55 3.04 -9.49
CA TYR A 242 -21.98 3.97 -8.44
C TYR A 242 -21.44 3.55 -7.06
N ALA A 243 -21.59 2.28 -6.69
CA ALA A 243 -21.09 1.72 -5.45
C ALA A 243 -19.57 1.87 -5.32
N ALA A 244 -18.82 1.54 -6.38
CA ALA A 244 -17.35 1.70 -6.41
C ALA A 244 -16.90 3.16 -6.23
N ILE A 245 -17.58 4.12 -6.87
CA ILE A 245 -17.30 5.56 -6.72
C ILE A 245 -17.54 6.03 -5.27
N LYS A 246 -18.51 5.41 -4.58
CA LYS A 246 -18.82 5.69 -3.18
C LYS A 246 -17.91 4.97 -2.18
N GLY A 247 -16.95 4.17 -2.65
CA GLY A 247 -16.04 3.40 -1.79
C GLY A 247 -16.63 2.09 -1.27
N VAL A 248 -17.74 1.62 -1.85
CA VAL A 248 -18.34 0.32 -1.52
C VAL A 248 -17.63 -0.80 -2.25
N HIS A 249 -17.36 -1.88 -1.54
CA HIS A 249 -16.65 -3.07 -2.01
C HIS A 249 -17.59 -4.11 -2.58
N PHE A 250 -17.05 -5.13 -3.25
CA PHE A 250 -17.86 -6.09 -3.99
C PHE A 250 -17.78 -7.49 -3.43
N ARG A 251 -18.95 -8.11 -3.39
CA ARG A 251 -19.13 -9.52 -3.13
C ARG A 251 -19.93 -10.14 -4.28
N GLN A 252 -19.61 -11.37 -4.63
CA GLN A 252 -20.43 -12.16 -5.55
C GLN A 252 -20.61 -13.57 -5.03
N ASP A 253 -21.85 -14.03 -5.10
CA ASP A 253 -22.24 -15.41 -4.82
C ASP A 253 -22.14 -16.27 -6.06
N GLY A 254 -22.31 -17.56 -5.86
CA GLY A 254 -22.42 -18.51 -6.95
C GLY A 254 -21.11 -19.05 -7.47
N LEU A 255 -19.99 -18.96 -6.68
CA LEU A 255 -18.71 -19.56 -7.07
C LEU A 255 -18.86 -21.08 -7.23
N ASN A 256 -18.47 -21.60 -8.41
CA ASN A 256 -18.58 -22.99 -8.82
C ASN A 256 -17.41 -23.35 -9.77
N PRO A 257 -17.24 -24.60 -10.23
CA PRO A 257 -16.09 -24.98 -11.07
C PRO A 257 -15.98 -24.23 -12.40
N ALA A 258 -17.09 -23.72 -12.94
CA ALA A 258 -17.09 -22.92 -14.17
C ALA A 258 -16.77 -21.43 -13.91
N GLY A 259 -16.61 -21.03 -12.65
CA GLY A 259 -16.47 -19.67 -12.20
C GLY A 259 -17.61 -19.28 -11.26
N ALA A 260 -17.86 -18.01 -11.05
CA ALA A 260 -19.12 -17.55 -10.48
C ALA A 260 -20.21 -17.55 -11.56
N SER A 261 -21.43 -17.19 -11.19
CA SER A 261 -22.55 -17.05 -12.15
C SER A 261 -22.18 -16.16 -13.35
N TYR A 262 -21.12 -15.38 -13.19
CA TYR A 262 -20.49 -14.55 -14.22
C TYR A 262 -18.96 -14.66 -14.09
N ASP A 263 -18.24 -14.42 -15.19
CA ASP A 263 -16.78 -14.29 -15.13
C ASP A 263 -16.42 -12.97 -14.43
N CYS A 264 -16.17 -13.04 -13.12
CA CYS A 264 -15.84 -11.87 -12.32
C CYS A 264 -14.35 -11.54 -12.29
N GLY A 265 -13.47 -12.47 -12.70
CA GLY A 265 -12.03 -12.27 -12.65
C GLY A 265 -11.56 -11.14 -13.55
N GLU A 266 -11.60 -11.36 -14.86
CA GLU A 266 -11.00 -10.45 -15.84
C GLU A 266 -11.84 -9.19 -16.10
N TRP A 267 -13.15 -9.30 -16.21
CA TRP A 267 -13.96 -8.17 -16.64
C TRP A 267 -14.60 -7.38 -15.48
N LEU A 268 -14.79 -7.96 -14.32
CA LEU A 268 -15.38 -7.28 -13.17
C LEU A 268 -14.33 -7.04 -12.07
N TYR A 269 -13.82 -8.09 -11.41
CA TYR A 269 -13.01 -7.91 -10.22
C TYR A 269 -11.65 -7.26 -10.50
N LYS A 270 -10.94 -7.69 -11.54
CA LYS A 270 -9.61 -7.14 -11.85
C LYS A 270 -9.62 -5.64 -12.15
N PRO A 271 -10.55 -5.10 -12.99
CA PRO A 271 -10.66 -3.66 -13.21
C PRO A 271 -11.03 -2.87 -11.95
N TYR A 272 -11.94 -3.39 -11.10
CA TYR A 272 -12.36 -2.68 -9.89
C TYR A 272 -11.33 -2.79 -8.77
N ALA A 273 -10.62 -3.90 -8.61
CA ALA A 273 -9.50 -4.02 -7.68
C ALA A 273 -8.42 -2.96 -7.96
N ARG A 274 -8.15 -2.66 -9.24
CA ARG A 274 -7.24 -1.56 -9.65
C ARG A 274 -7.75 -0.16 -9.27
N ARG A 275 -9.03 -0.03 -8.95
CA ARG A 275 -9.69 1.21 -8.47
C ARG A 275 -9.84 1.24 -6.95
N GLY A 276 -9.23 0.30 -6.22
CA GLY A 276 -9.30 0.22 -4.76
C GLY A 276 -10.52 -0.53 -4.21
N VAL A 277 -11.27 -1.25 -5.06
CA VAL A 277 -12.42 -2.04 -4.61
C VAL A 277 -11.96 -3.42 -4.13
N ILE A 278 -12.22 -3.73 -2.87
CA ILE A 278 -11.99 -5.07 -2.29
C ILE A 278 -13.02 -6.04 -2.87
N CYS A 279 -12.56 -7.22 -3.29
CA CYS A 279 -13.40 -8.23 -3.93
C CYS A 279 -13.51 -9.48 -3.07
N ASN A 280 -14.67 -10.16 -3.15
CA ASN A 280 -15.06 -11.26 -2.27
C ASN A 280 -15.90 -12.27 -3.04
N PHE A 281 -15.72 -13.57 -2.76
CA PHE A 281 -16.60 -14.63 -3.27
C PHE A 281 -17.30 -15.39 -2.13
N GLU A 282 -18.47 -15.90 -2.49
CA GLU A 282 -19.21 -16.95 -1.76
C GLU A 282 -19.44 -18.16 -2.66
N PHE A 283 -19.28 -19.37 -2.13
CA PHE A 283 -19.58 -20.59 -2.86
C PHE A 283 -21.07 -20.69 -3.19
N HIS A 284 -21.38 -21.23 -4.36
CA HIS A 284 -22.77 -21.44 -4.80
C HIS A 284 -23.55 -22.35 -3.87
N SER A 285 -22.91 -23.39 -3.32
CA SER A 285 -23.58 -24.44 -2.56
C SER A 285 -22.69 -24.95 -1.43
N GLY A 286 -23.30 -25.57 -0.42
CA GLY A 286 -22.58 -26.36 0.57
C GLY A 286 -21.86 -27.56 -0.02
N TYR A 287 -20.92 -28.11 0.73
CA TYR A 287 -20.03 -29.22 0.29
C TYR A 287 -20.78 -30.42 -0.28
N ASP A 288 -21.76 -30.97 0.47
CA ASP A 288 -22.52 -32.15 0.05
C ASP A 288 -23.33 -31.92 -1.23
N GLU A 289 -23.84 -30.70 -1.41
CA GLU A 289 -24.59 -30.34 -2.60
C GLU A 289 -23.68 -30.16 -3.82
N MET A 290 -22.47 -29.68 -3.62
CA MET A 290 -21.45 -29.64 -4.69
C MET A 290 -21.07 -31.04 -5.15
N LEU A 291 -20.89 -31.98 -4.21
CA LEU A 291 -20.63 -33.38 -4.55
C LEU A 291 -21.78 -34.01 -5.34
N LYS A 292 -23.04 -33.77 -4.96
CA LYS A 292 -24.21 -34.24 -5.73
C LYS A 292 -24.27 -33.70 -7.15
N LYS A 293 -23.78 -32.47 -7.35
CA LYS A 293 -23.67 -31.82 -8.67
C LYS A 293 -22.45 -32.26 -9.46
N ASN A 294 -21.63 -33.16 -8.94
CA ASN A 294 -20.29 -33.49 -9.46
C ASN A 294 -19.40 -32.27 -9.65
N TRP A 295 -19.50 -31.28 -8.77
CA TRP A 295 -18.65 -30.10 -8.76
C TRP A 295 -17.42 -30.37 -7.91
N ASP A 296 -16.24 -30.24 -8.53
CA ASP A 296 -14.97 -30.39 -7.84
C ASP A 296 -14.66 -29.16 -6.97
N VAL A 297 -14.51 -29.38 -5.67
CA VAL A 297 -14.27 -28.30 -4.68
C VAL A 297 -12.92 -27.65 -4.90
N LYS A 298 -11.89 -28.43 -5.22
CA LYS A 298 -10.54 -27.90 -5.51
C LYS A 298 -10.58 -26.97 -6.73
N THR A 299 -11.16 -27.43 -7.83
CA THR A 299 -11.33 -26.60 -9.04
C THR A 299 -12.12 -25.32 -8.74
N THR A 300 -13.15 -25.40 -7.90
CA THR A 300 -13.94 -24.25 -7.48
C THR A 300 -13.08 -23.23 -6.71
N ILE A 301 -12.29 -23.67 -5.74
CA ILE A 301 -11.38 -22.82 -4.98
C ILE A 301 -10.34 -22.17 -5.91
N GLU A 302 -9.69 -22.95 -6.79
CA GLU A 302 -8.71 -22.43 -7.74
C GLU A 302 -9.33 -21.39 -8.69
N LYS A 303 -10.58 -21.61 -9.10
CA LYS A 303 -11.30 -20.62 -9.90
C LYS A 303 -11.54 -19.32 -9.15
N GLY A 304 -11.89 -19.37 -7.87
CA GLY A 304 -11.99 -18.19 -7.01
C GLY A 304 -10.66 -17.47 -6.85
N LEU A 305 -9.60 -18.22 -6.56
CA LEU A 305 -8.25 -17.67 -6.36
C LEU A 305 -7.59 -17.17 -7.66
N SER A 306 -8.14 -17.44 -8.83
CA SER A 306 -7.70 -16.82 -10.09
C SER A 306 -8.12 -15.35 -10.22
N ALA A 307 -9.06 -14.89 -9.40
CA ALA A 307 -9.48 -13.48 -9.30
C ALA A 307 -8.77 -12.77 -8.15
N PRO A 308 -8.64 -11.45 -8.18
CA PRO A 308 -7.98 -10.67 -7.12
C PRO A 308 -8.87 -10.52 -5.89
N ILE A 309 -9.20 -11.63 -5.23
CA ILE A 309 -10.08 -11.65 -4.06
C ILE A 309 -9.32 -11.49 -2.76
N SER A 310 -9.81 -10.58 -1.92
CA SER A 310 -9.29 -10.39 -0.56
C SER A 310 -10.00 -11.26 0.47
N TYR A 311 -11.24 -11.64 0.20
CA TYR A 311 -12.02 -12.51 1.10
C TYR A 311 -12.63 -13.70 0.35
N LEU A 312 -12.83 -14.78 1.10
CA LEU A 312 -13.59 -15.94 0.64
C LEU A 312 -14.46 -16.47 1.79
N ASN A 313 -15.75 -16.64 1.53
CA ASN A 313 -16.69 -17.20 2.50
C ASN A 313 -16.47 -18.72 2.66
N THR A 314 -16.61 -19.23 3.86
CA THR A 314 -16.56 -20.69 4.12
C THR A 314 -17.95 -21.35 4.12
N ASN A 315 -18.91 -20.83 3.35
CA ASN A 315 -20.27 -21.38 3.31
C ASN A 315 -20.40 -22.79 2.69
N LEU A 316 -19.28 -23.39 2.28
CA LEU A 316 -19.19 -24.85 2.09
C LEU A 316 -19.68 -25.60 3.33
N PHE A 317 -19.45 -25.03 4.52
CA PHE A 317 -19.82 -25.56 5.81
C PHE A 317 -20.39 -24.44 6.68
N GLY A 318 -21.70 -24.26 6.65
CA GLY A 318 -22.38 -23.25 7.47
C GLY A 318 -22.77 -23.78 8.86
N GLY A 319 -22.75 -22.90 9.87
CA GLY A 319 -23.16 -23.24 11.22
C GLY A 319 -22.29 -24.35 11.86
N GLY A 320 -22.91 -25.22 12.63
CA GLY A 320 -22.22 -26.32 13.30
C GLY A 320 -21.65 -27.39 12.37
N SER A 321 -22.07 -27.43 11.10
CA SER A 321 -21.55 -28.43 10.12
C SER A 321 -20.06 -28.22 9.83
N ILE A 322 -19.49 -27.06 10.09
CA ILE A 322 -18.06 -26.80 9.91
C ILE A 322 -17.17 -27.73 10.77
N ARG A 323 -17.66 -28.19 11.91
CA ARG A 323 -16.97 -29.17 12.76
C ARG A 323 -16.82 -30.54 12.10
N GLN A 324 -17.73 -30.88 11.17
CA GLN A 324 -17.81 -32.16 10.50
C GLN A 324 -17.17 -32.16 9.11
N ALA A 325 -16.48 -31.06 8.74
CA ALA A 325 -15.82 -30.97 7.45
C ALA A 325 -14.80 -32.11 7.25
N PRO A 326 -14.82 -32.82 6.11
CA PRO A 326 -13.84 -33.84 5.80
C PRO A 326 -12.41 -33.28 5.78
N ALA A 327 -11.42 -34.11 6.17
CA ALA A 327 -10.02 -33.69 6.23
C ALA A 327 -9.49 -33.09 4.91
N GLU A 328 -9.92 -33.65 3.78
CA GLU A 328 -9.58 -33.13 2.45
C GLU A 328 -10.10 -31.69 2.27
N ALA A 329 -11.36 -31.44 2.60
CA ALA A 329 -11.94 -30.10 2.51
C ALA A 329 -11.28 -29.11 3.48
N GLN A 330 -10.92 -29.57 4.69
CA GLN A 330 -10.17 -28.75 5.64
C GLN A 330 -8.82 -28.30 5.05
N GLU A 331 -8.08 -29.21 4.40
CA GLU A 331 -6.77 -28.87 3.81
C GLU A 331 -6.92 -27.94 2.60
N LEU A 332 -7.93 -28.13 1.75
CA LEU A 332 -8.23 -27.20 0.65
C LEU A 332 -8.54 -25.78 1.16
N LEU A 333 -9.29 -25.66 2.25
CA LEU A 333 -9.59 -24.36 2.86
C LEU A 333 -8.36 -23.78 3.56
N ARG A 334 -7.46 -24.59 4.15
CA ARG A 334 -6.17 -24.11 4.68
C ARG A 334 -5.29 -23.53 3.58
N ASP A 335 -5.22 -24.22 2.43
CA ASP A 335 -4.47 -23.72 1.28
C ASP A 335 -5.06 -22.42 0.76
N ALA A 336 -6.39 -22.33 0.62
CA ALA A 336 -7.06 -21.10 0.25
C ALA A 336 -6.76 -19.95 1.23
N ALA A 337 -6.74 -20.23 2.55
CA ALA A 337 -6.44 -19.24 3.59
C ALA A 337 -5.01 -18.69 3.52
N ARG A 338 -4.06 -19.47 3.01
CA ARG A 338 -2.66 -19.01 2.79
C ARG A 338 -2.54 -18.08 1.60
N ARG A 339 -3.44 -18.16 0.63
CA ARG A 339 -3.34 -17.53 -0.69
C ARG A 339 -4.29 -16.35 -0.89
N VAL A 340 -5.46 -16.35 -0.26
CA VAL A 340 -6.48 -15.30 -0.37
C VAL A 340 -5.95 -13.99 0.22
N GLY A 341 -6.26 -12.87 -0.45
CA GLY A 341 -5.77 -11.54 -0.03
C GLY A 341 -4.34 -11.26 -0.47
N TYR A 342 -3.64 -10.42 0.27
CA TYR A 342 -2.24 -10.07 0.04
C TYR A 342 -1.32 -10.86 0.96
N ARG A 343 -0.10 -11.15 0.46
CA ARG A 343 0.91 -11.91 1.21
C ARG A 343 2.29 -11.34 0.92
N PHE A 344 2.77 -10.45 1.77
CA PHE A 344 4.07 -9.82 1.58
C PHE A 344 5.21 -10.73 2.00
N VAL A 345 6.11 -10.99 1.05
CA VAL A 345 7.30 -11.85 1.18
C VAL A 345 8.53 -10.97 0.98
N LEU A 346 9.50 -11.06 1.87
CA LEU A 346 10.85 -10.55 1.62
C LEU A 346 11.57 -11.60 0.76
N ALA A 347 11.70 -11.34 -0.54
CA ALA A 347 12.34 -12.28 -1.47
C ALA A 347 13.85 -12.34 -1.25
N SER A 348 14.50 -11.19 -1.05
CA SER A 348 15.91 -11.11 -0.65
C SER A 348 16.22 -9.81 0.08
N LEU A 349 17.33 -9.82 0.80
CA LEU A 349 17.90 -8.64 1.47
C LEU A 349 19.41 -8.62 1.23
N LYS A 350 19.91 -7.57 0.55
CA LYS A 350 21.34 -7.31 0.45
C LYS A 350 21.76 -6.32 1.53
N HIS A 351 22.85 -6.61 2.22
CA HIS A 351 23.38 -5.81 3.33
C HIS A 351 24.91 -5.94 3.42
N PRO A 352 25.65 -5.03 4.08
CA PRO A 352 27.08 -5.20 4.34
C PRO A 352 27.37 -6.49 5.13
N ALA A 353 28.48 -7.16 4.82
CA ALA A 353 28.89 -8.38 5.53
C ALA A 353 29.18 -8.13 7.03
N GLN A 354 29.54 -6.91 7.40
CA GLN A 354 29.83 -6.48 8.76
C GLN A 354 29.22 -5.10 9.02
N LEU A 355 28.88 -4.82 10.26
CA LEU A 355 28.45 -3.52 10.73
C LEU A 355 29.67 -2.74 11.23
N ARG A 356 30.05 -1.65 10.56
CA ARG A 356 31.10 -0.76 11.03
C ARG A 356 30.60 0.10 12.19
N LEU A 357 31.37 0.17 13.26
CA LEU A 357 31.04 0.94 14.46
C LEU A 357 32.13 1.97 14.72
N TYR A 358 31.73 3.23 14.84
CA TYR A 358 32.67 4.33 15.07
C TYR A 358 32.51 4.88 16.49
N ALA A 359 33.62 5.27 17.12
CA ALA A 359 33.60 5.81 18.46
C ALA A 359 32.87 7.17 18.55
N THR A 360 33.00 8.02 17.53
CA THR A 360 32.54 9.42 17.55
C THR A 360 31.68 9.82 16.35
N GLN A 361 31.42 8.90 15.43
CA GLN A 361 30.74 9.15 14.17
C GLN A 361 29.57 8.17 14.00
N THR A 362 28.45 8.65 13.43
CA THR A 362 27.35 7.79 13.00
C THR A 362 27.81 6.86 11.88
N ALA A 363 27.52 5.58 12.00
CA ALA A 363 27.69 4.61 10.92
C ALA A 363 26.43 4.57 10.04
N ARG A 364 26.61 4.16 8.79
CA ARG A 364 25.51 4.01 7.83
C ARG A 364 25.42 2.53 7.44
N LEU A 365 24.25 1.93 7.64
CA LEU A 365 23.97 0.54 7.27
C LEU A 365 22.99 0.52 6.10
N PRO A 366 23.46 0.42 4.85
CA PRO A 366 22.58 0.33 3.69
C PRO A 366 21.94 -1.06 3.59
N LEU A 367 20.67 -1.07 3.27
CA LEU A 367 19.84 -2.26 3.12
C LEU A 367 19.13 -2.19 1.77
N PHE A 368 19.10 -3.29 1.03
CA PHE A 368 18.36 -3.44 -0.23
C PHE A 368 17.46 -4.64 -0.12
N ALA A 369 16.20 -4.38 0.11
CA ALA A 369 15.18 -5.39 0.22
C ALA A 369 14.43 -5.53 -1.12
N LEU A 370 14.22 -6.76 -1.55
CA LEU A 370 13.33 -7.08 -2.63
C LEU A 370 12.07 -7.72 -2.04
N TRP A 371 10.96 -7.04 -2.16
CA TRP A 371 9.67 -7.50 -1.67
C TRP A 371 8.82 -8.04 -2.82
N ARG A 372 7.87 -8.92 -2.50
CA ARG A 372 6.88 -9.44 -3.44
C ARG A 372 5.57 -9.70 -2.71
N ASN A 373 4.46 -9.55 -3.42
CA ASN A 373 3.14 -9.97 -2.95
C ASN A 373 2.81 -11.33 -3.58
N ASP A 374 2.88 -12.40 -2.78
CA ASP A 374 2.57 -13.77 -3.19
C ASP A 374 1.11 -14.17 -2.93
N GLY A 375 0.26 -13.23 -2.50
CA GLY A 375 -1.18 -13.40 -2.43
C GLY A 375 -1.86 -13.25 -3.79
N VAL A 376 -3.18 -13.40 -3.84
CA VAL A 376 -3.97 -13.27 -5.09
C VAL A 376 -4.57 -11.87 -5.28
N ALA A 377 -4.55 -11.02 -4.25
CA ALA A 377 -5.11 -9.68 -4.29
C ALA A 377 -4.08 -8.59 -3.96
N PRO A 378 -4.28 -7.35 -4.41
CA PRO A 378 -3.50 -6.22 -3.93
C PRO A 378 -3.82 -5.93 -2.45
N CYS A 379 -2.93 -5.22 -1.78
CA CYS A 379 -3.20 -4.61 -0.49
C CYS A 379 -3.94 -3.28 -0.67
N TYR A 380 -4.87 -2.95 0.21
CA TYR A 380 -5.64 -1.71 0.15
C TYR A 380 -5.26 -0.71 1.26
N GLY A 381 -4.34 -1.11 2.15
CA GLY A 381 -3.74 -0.25 3.17
C GLY A 381 -2.37 0.28 2.75
N SER A 382 -2.05 1.50 3.12
CA SER A 382 -0.72 2.08 2.93
C SER A 382 0.11 1.87 4.20
N TYR A 383 1.05 0.94 4.16
CA TYR A 383 1.83 0.51 5.32
C TYR A 383 3.27 1.01 5.24
N ALA A 384 3.86 1.25 6.41
CA ALA A 384 5.24 1.66 6.54
C ALA A 384 6.13 0.46 6.92
N LEU A 385 7.38 0.47 6.46
CA LEU A 385 8.40 -0.48 6.89
C LEU A 385 9.17 0.11 8.07
N GLN A 386 9.31 -0.65 9.14
CA GLN A 386 10.18 -0.32 10.26
C GLN A 386 11.36 -1.28 10.27
N TRP A 387 12.55 -0.72 10.12
CA TRP A 387 13.80 -1.42 10.29
C TRP A 387 14.31 -1.16 11.71
N SER A 388 14.75 -2.19 12.40
CA SER A 388 15.34 -2.06 13.73
C SER A 388 16.62 -2.87 13.86
N LEU A 389 17.57 -2.35 14.64
CA LEU A 389 18.81 -3.00 14.99
C LEU A 389 18.85 -3.19 16.50
N VAL A 390 18.94 -4.42 16.96
CA VAL A 390 19.01 -4.78 18.38
C VAL A 390 20.45 -5.09 18.73
N GLY A 391 20.96 -4.46 19.79
CA GLY A 391 22.34 -4.59 20.26
C GLY A 391 22.60 -5.89 21.01
N PRO A 392 23.89 -6.15 21.36
CA PRO A 392 24.28 -7.34 22.12
C PRO A 392 23.61 -7.47 23.50
N ASP A 393 23.12 -6.36 24.06
CA ASP A 393 22.38 -6.33 25.33
C ASP A 393 20.89 -6.63 25.18
N GLY A 394 20.43 -6.94 23.97
CA GLY A 394 19.02 -7.21 23.64
C GLY A 394 18.14 -5.97 23.52
N LYS A 395 18.71 -4.77 23.50
CA LYS A 395 17.93 -3.52 23.37
C LYS A 395 18.03 -2.96 21.95
N PRO A 396 16.93 -2.35 21.45
CA PRO A 396 16.97 -1.60 20.20
C PRO A 396 17.96 -0.44 20.30
N VAL A 397 18.87 -0.35 19.32
CA VAL A 397 19.84 0.75 19.17
C VAL A 397 19.48 1.67 18.01
N VAL A 398 18.72 1.17 17.05
CA VAL A 398 18.14 1.92 15.92
C VAL A 398 16.74 1.43 15.66
N GLU A 399 15.83 2.36 15.45
CA GLU A 399 14.49 2.12 14.88
C GLU A 399 14.21 3.22 13.85
N GLN A 400 13.96 2.82 12.61
CA GLN A 400 13.68 3.74 11.51
C GLN A 400 12.44 3.27 10.78
N THR A 401 11.43 4.14 10.71
CA THR A 401 10.17 3.85 10.03
C THR A 401 10.04 4.75 8.81
N GLU A 402 9.73 4.14 7.65
CA GLU A 402 9.57 4.87 6.40
C GLU A 402 8.53 4.19 5.50
N TYR A 403 7.84 4.98 4.67
CA TYR A 403 7.00 4.42 3.63
C TYR A 403 7.87 3.96 2.46
N PRO A 404 7.59 2.77 1.87
CA PRO A 404 8.30 2.35 0.67
C PRO A 404 8.03 3.33 -0.49
N PRO A 405 9.00 3.52 -1.41
CA PRO A 405 8.86 4.42 -2.55
C PRO A 405 7.62 4.17 -3.41
N THR A 406 7.30 2.89 -3.64
CA THR A 406 6.03 2.44 -4.19
C THR A 406 5.12 2.09 -3.02
N PRO A 407 3.98 2.78 -2.81
CA PRO A 407 3.05 2.44 -1.72
C PRO A 407 2.60 0.99 -1.76
N THR A 408 2.40 0.36 -0.60
CA THR A 408 1.96 -1.06 -0.52
C THR A 408 0.65 -1.33 -1.25
N THR A 409 -0.20 -0.30 -1.44
CA THR A 409 -1.42 -0.37 -2.26
C THR A 409 -1.16 -0.60 -3.75
N GLN A 410 0.08 -0.44 -4.20
CA GLN A 410 0.51 -0.69 -5.57
C GLN A 410 1.38 -1.97 -5.70
N TRP A 411 1.50 -2.75 -4.62
CA TRP A 411 2.22 -4.03 -4.65
C TRP A 411 1.29 -5.13 -5.16
N TRP A 412 1.22 -5.24 -6.48
CA TRP A 412 0.36 -6.22 -7.15
C TRP A 412 0.89 -7.65 -7.02
N PRO A 413 0.00 -8.65 -7.03
CA PRO A 413 0.41 -10.06 -6.98
C PRO A 413 1.48 -10.41 -8.01
N GLY A 414 2.58 -11.02 -7.53
CA GLY A 414 3.70 -11.47 -8.35
C GLY A 414 4.69 -10.39 -8.78
N GLU A 415 4.42 -9.11 -8.54
CA GLU A 415 5.36 -8.02 -8.87
C GLU A 415 6.42 -7.83 -7.79
N GLU A 416 7.66 -7.62 -8.24
CA GLU A 416 8.79 -7.33 -7.35
C GLU A 416 8.86 -5.83 -7.02
N GLN A 417 9.11 -5.52 -5.75
CA GLN A 417 9.14 -4.18 -5.21
C GLN A 417 10.49 -3.93 -4.52
N PRO A 418 11.42 -3.27 -5.17
CA PRO A 418 12.70 -2.93 -4.58
C PRO A 418 12.54 -1.77 -3.56
N VAL A 419 13.07 -1.98 -2.36
CA VAL A 419 13.10 -0.98 -1.30
C VAL A 419 14.52 -0.86 -0.78
N ALA A 420 15.09 0.34 -0.86
CA ALA A 420 16.38 0.67 -0.26
C ALA A 420 16.17 1.49 1.01
N ALA A 421 16.90 1.18 2.06
CA ALA A 421 16.93 1.92 3.31
C ALA A 421 18.38 2.12 3.76
N VAL A 422 18.65 3.18 4.53
CA VAL A 422 19.95 3.40 5.16
C VAL A 422 19.73 3.69 6.65
N LEU A 423 20.03 2.71 7.50
CA LEU A 423 19.93 2.91 8.94
C LEU A 423 21.11 3.74 9.44
N ARG A 424 20.80 4.73 10.26
CA ARG A 424 21.80 5.56 10.94
C ARG A 424 22.12 4.96 12.29
N VAL A 425 23.28 4.30 12.39
CA VAL A 425 23.73 3.62 13.59
C VAL A 425 24.52 4.58 14.47
N PRO A 426 24.09 4.83 15.73
CA PRO A 426 24.73 5.81 16.61
C PRO A 426 26.23 5.52 16.85
N ALA A 427 26.97 6.58 17.13
CA ALA A 427 28.37 6.47 17.56
C ALA A 427 28.49 5.81 18.95
N GLY A 428 29.67 5.23 19.24
CA GLY A 428 30.01 4.73 20.57
C GLY A 428 29.39 3.39 20.94
N LEU A 429 28.77 2.67 20.01
CA LEU A 429 28.25 1.35 20.28
C LEU A 429 29.38 0.30 20.44
N PRO A 430 29.21 -0.71 21.33
CA PRO A 430 30.22 -1.73 21.55
C PRO A 430 30.33 -2.72 20.38
N ALA A 431 31.50 -3.29 20.15
CA ALA A 431 31.66 -4.42 19.24
C ALA A 431 30.84 -5.62 19.76
N GLY A 432 30.30 -6.42 18.85
CA GLY A 432 29.46 -7.58 19.17
C GLY A 432 28.45 -7.89 18.09
N ASP A 433 27.55 -8.82 18.36
CA ASP A 433 26.52 -9.22 17.41
C ASP A 433 25.26 -8.36 17.56
N TYR A 434 24.78 -7.88 16.44
CA TYR A 434 23.56 -7.06 16.30
C TYR A 434 22.52 -7.81 15.49
N GLN A 435 21.28 -7.85 15.94
CA GLN A 435 20.16 -8.47 15.22
C GLN A 435 19.43 -7.43 14.39
N LEU A 436 19.50 -7.54 13.06
CA LEU A 436 18.65 -6.76 12.16
C LEU A 436 17.24 -7.36 12.12
N ARG A 437 16.21 -6.51 12.24
CA ARG A 437 14.81 -6.90 12.22
C ARG A 437 14.00 -5.99 11.31
N VAL A 438 12.86 -6.48 10.83
CA VAL A 438 11.88 -5.70 10.08
C VAL A 438 10.48 -5.90 10.63
N ALA A 439 9.68 -4.85 10.65
CA ALA A 439 8.24 -4.90 10.84
C ALA A 439 7.54 -4.12 9.72
N MET A 440 6.29 -4.45 9.45
CA MET A 440 5.41 -3.62 8.64
C MET A 440 4.30 -3.08 9.52
N LEU A 441 4.07 -1.77 9.46
CA LEU A 441 3.19 -1.05 10.37
C LEU A 441 2.02 -0.44 9.61
N ASP A 442 0.84 -0.53 10.20
CA ASP A 442 -0.28 0.33 9.89
C ASP A 442 -0.23 1.53 10.85
N PRO A 443 0.22 2.71 10.40
CA PRO A 443 0.38 3.87 11.28
C PRO A 443 -0.95 4.44 11.77
N GLU A 444 -2.03 4.25 11.01
CA GLU A 444 -3.38 4.73 11.37
C GLU A 444 -3.99 3.86 12.48
N ALA A 445 -3.98 2.54 12.28
CA ALA A 445 -4.49 1.59 13.25
C ALA A 445 -3.49 1.29 14.40
N LYS A 446 -2.25 1.77 14.31
CA LYS A 446 -1.16 1.51 15.28
C LYS A 446 -0.94 0.03 15.55
N GLN A 447 -0.99 -0.78 14.50
CA GLN A 447 -0.81 -2.23 14.58
C GLN A 447 0.24 -2.72 13.58
N THR A 448 0.81 -3.89 13.86
CA THR A 448 1.73 -4.56 12.94
C THR A 448 0.96 -5.39 11.93
N ILE A 449 1.45 -5.41 10.69
CA ILE A 449 0.97 -6.27 9.61
C ILE A 449 1.84 -7.54 9.59
N ARG A 450 1.20 -8.70 9.55
CA ARG A 450 1.92 -9.97 9.47
C ARG A 450 2.55 -10.14 8.09
N LEU A 451 3.82 -10.52 8.10
CA LEU A 451 4.61 -10.81 6.91
C LEU A 451 4.75 -12.32 6.73
N ALA A 452 4.98 -12.75 5.50
CA ALA A 452 5.33 -14.15 5.22
C ALA A 452 6.80 -14.44 5.57
N LEU A 453 7.13 -14.22 6.83
CA LEU A 453 8.45 -14.45 7.42
C LEU A 453 8.27 -15.31 8.68
N PRO A 454 9.20 -16.21 8.99
CA PRO A 454 9.12 -17.00 10.22
C PRO A 454 9.57 -16.20 11.44
N GLY A 455 9.08 -16.58 12.61
CA GLY A 455 9.62 -16.14 13.90
C GLY A 455 9.29 -14.70 14.27
N GLN A 456 8.02 -14.29 14.10
CA GLN A 456 7.58 -12.97 14.57
C GLN A 456 7.78 -12.83 16.09
N ASP A 457 8.47 -11.78 16.51
CA ASP A 457 8.64 -11.41 17.91
C ASP A 457 7.36 -10.84 18.52
N ALA A 458 7.31 -10.73 19.85
CA ALA A 458 6.13 -10.24 20.58
C ALA A 458 5.75 -8.78 20.23
N ASP A 459 6.70 -7.98 19.77
CA ASP A 459 6.49 -6.61 19.31
C ASP A 459 6.07 -6.50 17.83
N GLY A 460 5.90 -7.66 17.15
CA GLY A 460 5.46 -7.73 15.76
C GLY A 460 6.58 -7.64 14.73
N ALA A 461 7.84 -7.49 15.13
CA ALA A 461 8.99 -7.48 14.24
C ALA A 461 9.46 -8.91 13.92
N TYR A 462 10.17 -9.04 12.80
CA TYR A 462 10.75 -10.31 12.34
C TYR A 462 12.28 -10.24 12.36
N PRO A 463 12.98 -11.13 13.08
CA PRO A 463 14.45 -11.22 13.02
C PRO A 463 14.89 -11.71 11.63
N LEU A 464 15.86 -11.02 11.04
CA LEU A 464 16.40 -11.34 9.72
C LEU A 464 17.82 -11.93 9.84
N VAL A 465 18.81 -11.06 10.02
CA VAL A 465 20.24 -11.46 10.04
C VAL A 465 20.94 -10.92 11.28
N LYS A 466 21.96 -11.64 11.72
CA LYS A 466 22.93 -11.17 12.69
C LYS A 466 24.10 -10.51 11.97
N LEU A 467 24.45 -9.31 12.39
CA LEU A 467 25.56 -8.52 11.87
C LEU A 467 26.64 -8.42 12.94
N THR A 468 27.87 -8.84 12.61
CA THR A 468 28.99 -8.62 13.53
C THR A 468 29.43 -7.17 13.48
N GLY A 469 29.25 -6.46 14.57
CA GLY A 469 29.69 -5.08 14.76
C GLY A 469 31.19 -5.02 15.05
N VAL A 470 31.94 -4.35 14.17
CA VAL A 470 33.41 -4.21 14.29
C VAL A 470 33.78 -2.74 14.48
N ALA A 471 34.66 -2.47 15.45
CA ALA A 471 35.19 -1.14 15.66
C ALA A 471 35.99 -0.68 14.43
N SER A 472 35.69 0.51 13.95
CA SER A 472 36.33 1.11 12.75
C SER A 472 36.86 2.50 13.07
N ALA A 473 37.94 2.90 12.41
CA ALA A 473 38.44 4.26 12.49
C ALA A 473 37.47 5.22 11.79
N ALA A 474 37.29 6.41 12.35
CA ALA A 474 36.45 7.44 11.74
C ALA A 474 36.99 7.83 10.34
N THR A 475 36.07 8.02 9.39
CA THR A 475 36.40 8.27 7.98
C THR A 475 36.02 9.66 7.50
N ASN A 476 36.12 10.69 8.37
CA ASN A 476 36.05 12.06 7.86
C ASN A 476 37.27 12.31 6.99
N ALA A 477 37.07 12.23 5.69
CA ALA A 477 38.13 12.40 4.72
C ALA A 477 37.83 13.57 3.79
N THR A 478 38.77 14.48 3.62
CA THR A 478 38.77 15.38 2.50
C THR A 478 38.99 14.55 1.23
N VAL A 479 37.97 14.48 0.39
CA VAL A 479 37.97 13.70 -0.86
C VAL A 479 38.58 14.51 -1.99
N HIS A 480 38.33 15.81 -1.97
CA HIS A 480 38.88 16.77 -2.89
C HIS A 480 38.98 18.15 -2.21
N GLU A 481 40.08 18.82 -2.44
CA GLU A 481 40.30 20.20 -1.99
C GLU A 481 41.09 20.93 -3.07
N ASP A 482 40.59 22.10 -3.46
CA ASP A 482 41.23 22.92 -4.47
C ASP A 482 41.15 24.39 -4.05
N GLY A 483 42.27 24.92 -3.60
CA GLY A 483 42.46 26.32 -3.28
C GLY A 483 43.12 27.11 -4.42
N PHE A 484 43.30 26.48 -5.58
CA PHE A 484 43.82 27.10 -6.82
C PHE A 484 45.18 27.79 -6.68
N GLU A 485 46.08 27.18 -5.91
CA GLU A 485 47.41 27.76 -5.65
C GLU A 485 48.48 27.32 -6.66
N GLN A 486 48.15 26.37 -7.57
CA GLN A 486 49.10 25.76 -8.49
C GLN A 486 48.50 25.48 -9.86
N GLU A 487 49.36 25.52 -10.90
CA GLU A 487 49.04 25.05 -12.25
C GLU A 487 49.39 23.53 -12.44
N PRO A 488 48.67 22.79 -13.29
CA PRO A 488 47.51 23.19 -14.07
C PRO A 488 46.23 23.23 -13.21
N VAL A 489 45.30 24.09 -13.58
CA VAL A 489 44.05 24.37 -12.85
C VAL A 489 43.14 23.13 -12.63
N GLY A 490 43.31 22.09 -13.42
CA GLY A 490 42.48 20.88 -13.29
C GLY A 490 40.98 21.02 -13.66
N TRP A 491 40.55 22.25 -13.95
CA TRP A 491 39.19 22.57 -14.37
C TRP A 491 39.08 22.78 -15.87
N ASN A 492 38.14 22.15 -16.52
CA ASN A 492 37.90 22.24 -17.94
C ASN A 492 36.75 23.22 -18.22
N ALA A 493 37.02 24.34 -18.85
CA ALA A 493 36.04 25.29 -19.33
C ALA A 493 35.29 24.67 -20.54
N VAL A 494 33.99 24.99 -20.68
CA VAL A 494 33.22 24.61 -21.85
C VAL A 494 33.49 25.55 -23.03
N GLU A 495 33.03 25.21 -24.22
CA GLU A 495 33.17 26.04 -25.44
C GLU A 495 32.67 27.45 -25.19
N GLY A 496 33.49 28.44 -25.53
CA GLY A 496 33.23 29.87 -25.32
C GLY A 496 33.59 30.42 -23.95
N MET A 497 34.03 29.55 -23.04
CA MET A 497 34.53 29.96 -21.71
C MET A 497 36.03 29.74 -21.59
N ASN A 498 36.67 30.46 -20.67
CA ASN A 498 38.04 30.27 -20.24
C ASN A 498 38.08 30.02 -18.73
N ALA A 499 38.99 29.15 -18.28
CA ALA A 499 39.27 28.88 -16.87
C ALA A 499 40.78 29.00 -16.64
N SER A 500 41.20 29.92 -15.75
CA SER A 500 42.60 30.22 -15.48
C SER A 500 42.80 30.63 -14.03
N LEU A 501 44.05 30.63 -13.55
CA LEU A 501 44.38 31.21 -12.25
C LEU A 501 44.33 32.72 -12.32
N SER A 502 43.89 33.34 -11.22
CA SER A 502 43.93 34.81 -11.01
C SER A 502 44.48 35.11 -9.62
N THR A 503 45.46 35.99 -9.55
CA THR A 503 46.01 36.53 -8.29
C THR A 503 45.25 37.77 -7.83
N ASP A 504 44.26 38.22 -8.58
CA ASP A 504 43.49 39.40 -8.25
C ASP A 504 42.33 39.04 -7.30
N GLY A 505 42.46 39.45 -6.04
CA GLY A 505 41.43 39.32 -5.01
C GLY A 505 40.93 37.91 -4.70
N PRO A 506 41.81 36.91 -4.45
CA PRO A 506 41.37 35.59 -4.03
C PRO A 506 40.61 35.66 -2.70
N LYS A 507 39.79 34.64 -2.38
CA LYS A 507 39.12 34.53 -1.08
C LYS A 507 40.10 34.15 0.01
N SER A 508 41.00 33.25 -0.30
CA SER A 508 42.10 32.80 0.56
C SER A 508 43.38 32.58 -0.28
N GLY A 509 44.53 32.42 0.36
CA GLY A 509 45.78 32.13 -0.33
C GLY A 509 46.28 33.24 -1.27
N ALA A 510 46.96 32.83 -2.35
CA ALA A 510 47.59 33.73 -3.33
C ALA A 510 46.81 33.83 -4.64
N SER A 511 45.95 32.84 -4.97
CA SER A 511 45.21 32.81 -6.23
C SER A 511 43.86 32.09 -6.11
N CYS A 512 42.98 32.31 -7.08
CA CYS A 512 41.66 31.67 -7.21
C CYS A 512 41.40 31.28 -8.67
N LEU A 513 40.39 30.48 -8.93
CA LEU A 513 39.94 30.15 -10.27
C LEU A 513 39.12 31.31 -10.84
N LEU A 514 39.55 31.86 -11.98
CA LEU A 514 38.78 32.79 -12.80
C LEU A 514 38.11 32.02 -13.94
N VAL A 515 36.79 32.17 -14.05
CA VAL A 515 35.99 31.62 -15.16
C VAL A 515 35.30 32.78 -15.86
N GLU A 516 35.61 32.99 -17.14
CA GLU A 516 35.06 34.08 -17.91
C GLU A 516 34.78 33.71 -19.36
N GLY A 517 33.84 34.40 -19.98
CA GLY A 517 33.45 34.19 -21.37
C GLY A 517 31.94 34.16 -21.57
N ALA A 518 31.51 33.57 -22.68
CA ALA A 518 30.10 33.41 -22.99
C ALA A 518 29.83 32.04 -23.60
N THR A 519 28.86 31.33 -23.06
CA THR A 519 28.44 30.01 -23.59
C THR A 519 26.92 29.92 -23.75
N ALA A 520 26.47 29.22 -24.79
CA ALA A 520 25.05 28.98 -25.05
C ALA A 520 24.65 27.52 -24.84
N LYS A 521 25.38 26.60 -25.46
CA LYS A 521 25.00 25.19 -25.62
C LYS A 521 25.61 24.27 -24.55
N SER A 522 25.66 24.72 -23.29
CA SER A 522 26.18 23.90 -22.21
C SER A 522 25.40 24.14 -20.92
N TRP A 523 25.21 23.08 -20.13
CA TRP A 523 24.68 23.18 -18.77
C TRP A 523 25.67 23.78 -17.79
N ASN A 524 26.97 23.72 -18.08
CA ASN A 524 28.03 24.13 -17.18
C ASN A 524 28.83 25.32 -17.78
N TYR A 525 29.54 26.07 -16.94
CA TYR A 525 30.58 27.01 -17.32
C TYR A 525 31.97 26.37 -17.31
N ALA A 526 32.25 25.60 -16.26
CA ALA A 526 33.47 24.82 -16.11
C ALA A 526 33.18 23.59 -15.21
N GLN A 527 34.02 22.55 -15.33
CA GLN A 527 33.89 21.33 -14.54
C GLN A 527 35.24 20.65 -14.31
N THR A 528 35.30 19.86 -13.24
CA THR A 528 36.43 18.96 -12.95
C THR A 528 35.92 17.57 -12.65
N ARG A 529 36.65 16.54 -13.14
CA ARG A 529 36.43 15.15 -12.78
C ARG A 529 37.36 14.77 -11.64
N LEU A 530 36.76 14.23 -10.57
CA LEU A 530 37.53 13.84 -9.40
C LEU A 530 38.27 12.51 -9.65
N LYS A 531 39.51 12.41 -9.14
CA LYS A 531 40.27 11.15 -9.17
C LYS A 531 39.75 10.15 -8.13
N ALA A 532 39.06 10.63 -7.09
CA ALA A 532 38.52 9.79 -6.05
C ALA A 532 37.32 8.98 -6.54
N THR A 533 37.27 7.71 -6.16
CA THR A 533 36.10 6.86 -6.38
C THR A 533 34.99 7.27 -5.42
N ALA A 534 33.76 7.33 -5.91
CA ALA A 534 32.59 7.56 -5.07
C ALA A 534 32.42 6.42 -4.06
N VAL A 535 32.04 6.75 -2.84
CA VAL A 535 31.58 5.78 -1.84
C VAL A 535 30.07 5.74 -1.91
N PRO A 536 29.46 4.70 -2.47
CA PRO A 536 27.99 4.56 -2.50
C PRO A 536 27.42 4.70 -1.09
N PHE A 537 26.28 5.38 -0.95
CA PHE A 537 25.63 5.73 0.33
C PHE A 537 26.48 6.58 1.29
N GLY A 538 27.64 7.05 0.89
CA GLY A 538 28.38 8.03 1.66
C GLY A 538 27.62 9.35 1.76
N LEU A 539 27.68 9.99 2.92
CA LEU A 539 27.20 11.34 3.11
C LEU A 539 28.34 12.31 2.82
N TYR A 540 28.17 13.12 1.79
CA TYR A 540 29.18 14.07 1.35
C TYR A 540 28.74 15.51 1.59
N ARG A 541 29.72 16.40 1.83
CA ARG A 541 29.52 17.85 1.84
C ARG A 541 30.40 18.48 0.76
N LEU A 542 29.75 19.10 -0.24
CA LEU A 542 30.40 20.00 -1.19
C LEU A 542 30.29 21.45 -0.67
N SER A 543 31.37 22.16 -0.62
CA SER A 543 31.38 23.60 -0.32
C SER A 543 32.41 24.36 -1.17
N ALA A 544 32.18 25.64 -1.42
CA ALA A 544 33.14 26.55 -2.05
C ALA A 544 32.76 28.00 -1.78
N TRP A 545 33.69 28.92 -2.08
CA TRP A 545 33.40 30.32 -2.18
C TRP A 545 33.30 30.75 -3.64
N MET A 546 32.28 31.52 -3.99
CA MET A 546 32.05 32.08 -5.32
C MET A 546 31.86 33.59 -5.25
N LEU A 547 32.41 34.30 -6.22
CA LEU A 547 32.19 35.72 -6.42
C LEU A 547 31.87 35.95 -7.90
N ILE A 548 30.71 36.53 -8.20
CA ILE A 548 30.35 36.95 -9.55
C ILE A 548 30.66 38.42 -9.70
N GLU A 549 31.58 38.75 -10.65
CA GLU A 549 31.92 40.15 -10.96
C GLU A 549 30.94 40.73 -11.98
N GLN A 550 30.59 39.94 -13.01
CA GLN A 550 29.70 40.37 -14.09
C GLN A 550 28.87 39.20 -14.61
N THR A 551 27.63 39.49 -14.93
CA THR A 551 26.76 38.56 -15.70
C THR A 551 25.73 39.36 -16.50
N ASN A 552 25.39 38.87 -17.68
CA ASN A 552 24.30 39.41 -18.50
C ASN A 552 22.93 38.78 -18.21
N ASP A 553 22.86 37.80 -17.34
CA ASP A 553 21.59 37.17 -16.92
C ASP A 553 21.37 37.36 -15.42
N GLN A 554 20.38 38.16 -15.05
CA GLN A 554 19.98 38.42 -13.66
C GLN A 554 18.95 37.42 -13.11
N ARG A 555 18.56 36.45 -13.90
CA ARG A 555 17.53 35.45 -13.50
C ARG A 555 18.10 34.08 -13.15
N ARG A 556 19.27 33.73 -13.71
CA ARG A 556 19.93 32.43 -13.51
C ARG A 556 21.22 32.61 -12.75
N ALA A 557 21.11 32.40 -11.44
CA ALA A 557 22.26 32.46 -10.56
C ALA A 557 23.09 31.17 -10.68
N PRO A 558 24.39 31.22 -10.94
CA PRO A 558 25.27 30.07 -10.91
C PRO A 558 25.29 29.40 -9.52
N PHE A 559 25.53 28.08 -9.54
CA PHE A 559 25.73 27.26 -8.36
C PHE A 559 26.74 26.15 -8.66
N LEU A 560 27.21 25.47 -7.61
CA LEU A 560 27.98 24.26 -7.80
C LEU A 560 27.06 23.04 -7.78
N LYS A 561 27.41 22.02 -8.56
CA LYS A 561 26.81 20.71 -8.49
C LYS A 561 27.85 19.62 -8.32
N LEU A 562 27.53 18.63 -7.50
CA LEU A 562 28.18 17.33 -7.46
C LEU A 562 27.39 16.40 -8.37
N ALA A 563 27.99 16.01 -9.49
CA ALA A 563 27.39 15.04 -10.41
C ALA A 563 27.94 13.63 -10.10
N THR A 564 27.04 12.65 -10.08
CA THR A 564 27.41 11.25 -9.85
C THR A 564 27.13 10.42 -11.09
N ASN A 565 28.06 9.55 -11.45
CA ASN A 565 27.95 8.66 -12.60
C ASN A 565 28.22 7.23 -12.19
N ALA A 566 27.60 6.29 -12.91
CA ALA A 566 27.82 4.86 -12.77
C ALA A 566 29.21 4.43 -13.32
N ALA A 567 29.58 3.19 -13.07
CA ALA A 567 30.87 2.64 -13.55
C ALA A 567 30.99 2.62 -15.09
N ASP A 568 29.88 2.54 -15.81
CA ASP A 568 29.82 2.65 -17.27
C ASP A 568 29.83 4.11 -17.80
N GLY A 569 29.98 5.08 -16.89
CA GLY A 569 30.02 6.51 -17.20
C GLY A 569 28.64 7.18 -17.39
N LYS A 570 27.55 6.43 -17.25
CA LYS A 570 26.21 7.01 -17.33
C LYS A 570 25.92 7.89 -16.12
N TRP A 571 25.35 9.06 -16.40
CA TRP A 571 24.87 9.98 -15.37
C TRP A 571 23.77 9.36 -14.51
N ILE A 572 23.83 9.59 -13.19
CA ILE A 572 22.84 9.10 -12.21
C ILE A 572 22.06 10.27 -11.60
N ALA A 573 22.76 11.21 -10.94
CA ALA A 573 22.14 12.30 -10.22
C ALA A 573 23.07 13.50 -10.09
N ASN A 574 22.45 14.68 -9.84
CA ASN A 574 23.14 15.91 -9.47
C ASN A 574 22.66 16.37 -8.09
N PHE A 575 23.60 16.86 -7.29
CA PHE A 575 23.35 17.49 -6.00
C PHE A 575 23.86 18.92 -6.03
N SER A 576 22.92 19.88 -6.09
CA SER A 576 23.22 21.28 -6.26
C SER A 576 23.34 22.00 -4.92
N THR A 577 24.32 22.91 -4.81
CA THR A 577 24.43 23.86 -3.69
C THR A 577 23.29 24.88 -3.73
N ASN A 578 23.18 25.72 -2.70
CA ASN A 578 22.45 26.98 -2.84
C ASN A 578 23.03 27.78 -4.01
N PRO A 579 22.19 28.49 -4.80
CA PRO A 579 22.68 29.41 -5.84
C PRO A 579 23.33 30.66 -5.25
N TYR A 580 24.19 31.31 -6.03
CA TYR A 580 24.72 32.60 -5.69
C TYR A 580 23.61 33.67 -5.65
N ASP A 581 23.62 34.57 -4.67
CA ASP A 581 22.68 35.68 -4.62
C ASP A 581 23.16 36.84 -5.55
N LEU A 582 22.53 36.94 -6.73
CA LEU A 582 22.86 37.97 -7.72
C LEU A 582 22.60 39.40 -7.26
N LYS A 583 21.84 39.61 -6.18
CA LYS A 583 21.67 40.94 -5.57
C LYS A 583 22.92 41.44 -4.84
N GLN A 584 23.86 40.54 -4.56
CA GLN A 584 25.11 40.79 -3.89
C GLN A 584 26.32 40.51 -4.79
N THR A 585 26.20 40.85 -6.09
CA THR A 585 27.30 40.76 -7.07
C THR A 585 28.52 41.52 -6.58
N GLY A 586 29.71 40.98 -6.80
CA GLY A 586 30.97 41.57 -6.33
C GLY A 586 31.36 41.17 -4.91
N THR A 587 30.61 40.28 -4.24
CA THR A 587 30.94 39.77 -2.91
C THR A 587 31.15 38.28 -2.90
N TRP A 588 32.13 37.80 -2.12
CA TRP A 588 32.33 36.37 -1.92
C TRP A 588 31.17 35.77 -1.12
N GLN A 589 30.54 34.71 -1.67
CA GLN A 589 29.46 33.97 -1.03
C GLN A 589 29.83 32.51 -0.89
N ARG A 590 29.50 31.94 0.26
CA ARG A 590 29.68 30.50 0.49
C ARG A 590 28.52 29.72 -0.09
N LEU A 591 28.82 28.76 -0.94
CA LEU A 591 27.88 27.81 -1.50
C LEU A 591 28.15 26.45 -0.85
N GLU A 592 27.08 25.73 -0.45
CA GLU A 592 27.23 24.48 0.26
C GLU A 592 26.08 23.51 -0.04
N ARG A 593 26.38 22.22 -0.08
CA ARG A 593 25.40 21.14 -0.17
C ARG A 593 25.88 19.91 0.56
N THR A 594 25.03 19.35 1.44
CA THR A 594 25.20 17.99 1.99
C THR A 594 24.26 17.05 1.26
N ALA A 595 24.77 15.92 0.77
CA ALA A 595 24.00 14.94 0.01
C ALA A 595 24.53 13.52 0.24
N GLU A 596 23.61 12.57 0.23
CA GLU A 596 23.88 11.13 0.20
C GLU A 596 24.01 10.66 -1.24
N LEU A 597 25.04 9.89 -1.54
CA LEU A 597 25.26 9.36 -2.90
C LEU A 597 24.39 8.12 -3.16
N PRO A 598 23.92 7.93 -4.41
CA PRO A 598 23.19 6.74 -4.83
C PRO A 598 24.00 5.45 -4.72
N ALA A 599 23.31 4.32 -4.65
CA ALA A 599 23.87 2.97 -4.57
C ALA A 599 24.89 2.61 -5.66
N ASN A 600 24.66 3.09 -6.86
CA ASN A 600 25.45 2.80 -8.06
C ASN A 600 26.42 3.93 -8.43
N ALA A 601 26.65 4.90 -7.55
CA ALA A 601 27.63 5.97 -7.77
C ALA A 601 29.06 5.38 -7.79
N ALA A 602 29.78 5.65 -8.87
CA ALA A 602 31.15 5.16 -9.06
C ALA A 602 32.14 6.30 -9.26
N THR A 603 31.77 7.35 -9.98
CA THR A 603 32.64 8.52 -10.23
C THR A 603 31.92 9.81 -9.90
N LEU A 604 32.69 10.86 -9.61
CA LEU A 604 32.22 12.16 -9.16
C LEU A 604 32.79 13.26 -10.06
N ASP A 605 31.93 14.17 -10.47
CA ASP A 605 32.33 15.41 -11.14
C ASP A 605 31.80 16.63 -10.33
N ILE A 606 32.60 17.70 -10.24
CA ILE A 606 32.13 18.98 -9.72
C ILE A 606 32.03 19.95 -10.89
N ALA A 607 30.93 20.68 -11.00
CA ALA A 607 30.72 21.66 -12.06
C ALA A 607 30.11 22.95 -11.55
N ILE A 608 30.46 24.07 -12.21
CA ILE A 608 29.76 25.35 -12.08
C ILE A 608 28.59 25.31 -13.06
N GLU A 609 27.38 25.21 -12.53
CA GLU A 609 26.15 25.07 -13.30
C GLU A 609 25.65 26.40 -13.84
N LYS A 610 25.21 26.42 -15.10
CA LYS A 610 24.59 27.57 -15.77
C LYS A 610 23.06 27.62 -15.59
N GLY A 611 22.43 26.48 -15.43
CA GLY A 611 20.98 26.31 -15.24
C GLY A 611 20.16 26.08 -16.51
N ASP A 612 20.74 26.18 -17.71
CA ASP A 612 20.16 25.74 -18.96
C ASP A 612 21.25 25.50 -20.04
N ASN A 613 20.88 24.94 -21.19
CA ASN A 613 21.79 24.66 -22.30
C ASN A 613 21.38 25.30 -23.62
N SER A 614 20.57 26.36 -23.59
CA SER A 614 20.04 27.02 -24.79
C SER A 614 20.21 28.55 -24.78
N THR A 615 20.35 29.16 -23.62
CA THR A 615 20.49 30.61 -23.48
C THR A 615 21.96 31.04 -23.49
N PRO A 616 22.36 31.97 -24.35
CA PRO A 616 23.70 32.58 -24.29
C PRO A 616 23.85 33.41 -22.99
N ILE A 617 24.77 32.99 -22.14
CA ILE A 617 25.08 33.71 -20.91
C ILE A 617 26.58 34.05 -20.91
N ALA A 618 26.86 35.32 -20.78
CA ALA A 618 28.21 35.87 -20.55
C ALA A 618 28.39 36.15 -19.06
N LEU A 619 29.50 35.69 -18.52
CA LEU A 619 29.78 35.93 -17.12
C LEU A 619 31.30 36.02 -16.87
N ARG A 620 31.64 36.69 -15.75
CA ARG A 620 32.96 36.66 -15.15
C ARG A 620 32.75 36.33 -13.66
N LEU A 621 33.26 35.19 -13.22
CA LEU A 621 33.20 34.77 -11.84
C LEU A 621 34.56 34.29 -11.32
N ARG A 622 34.71 34.32 -10.01
CA ARG A 622 35.81 33.67 -9.29
C ARG A 622 35.28 32.56 -8.40
N LEU A 623 36.04 31.49 -8.30
CA LEU A 623 35.77 30.34 -7.43
C LEU A 623 37.01 30.07 -6.57
N ASP A 624 36.81 29.76 -5.28
CA ASP A 624 37.90 29.50 -4.35
C ASP A 624 37.47 28.48 -3.28
N ASP A 625 38.47 27.86 -2.62
CA ASP A 625 38.29 26.92 -1.52
C ASP A 625 37.23 25.82 -1.82
N VAL A 626 37.31 25.20 -2.99
CA VAL A 626 36.42 24.10 -3.34
C VAL A 626 36.80 22.90 -2.50
N LYS A 627 35.84 22.40 -1.72
CA LYS A 627 36.06 21.26 -0.84
C LYS A 627 34.94 20.25 -0.94
N LEU A 628 35.29 18.95 -1.12
CA LEU A 628 34.40 17.81 -1.01
C LEU A 628 34.86 16.93 0.13
N GLU A 629 34.01 16.76 1.12
CA GLU A 629 34.28 15.97 2.31
C GLU A 629 33.33 14.79 2.37
N LEU A 630 33.85 13.60 2.67
CA LEU A 630 33.06 12.44 3.08
C LEU A 630 32.80 12.57 4.59
N LEU A 631 31.57 12.86 4.97
CA LEU A 631 31.19 13.05 6.38
C LEU A 631 30.88 11.73 7.07
N GLU A 632 30.19 10.83 6.37
CA GLU A 632 29.79 9.52 6.88
C GLU A 632 29.97 8.48 5.77
N ALA A 633 30.58 7.35 6.09
CA ALA A 633 30.72 6.19 5.21
C ALA A 633 29.83 5.02 5.68
N PRO A 634 29.35 4.18 4.74
CA PRO A 634 28.62 2.95 5.10
C PRO A 634 29.49 1.96 5.87
#